data_afc2d4330b0010168e88597c24b9b654
#
_entry.id   afc2d4330b0010168e88597c24b9b654
#
_cell.length_a   1.000
_cell.length_b   1.000
_cell.length_c   1.000
_cell.angle_alpha   90.00
_cell.angle_beta   90.00
_cell.angle_gamma   90.00
#
_symmetry.space_group_name_H-M   'P 1'
#
loop_
_entity.id
_entity.type
_entity.pdbx_description
1 polymer ?
#
loop_
_entity_poly.entity_id
_entity_poly.type
_entity_poly.pdbx_seq_one_letter_code
_entity_poly.pdbx_strand_id
1 'polypeptide(L)'
;MTNIDEMSINAIRVLSADAIQKANSGHPGLPLGTAPTAYELWTKHMNYNPADPEWENRDRFVLSGGHGSMLLYSLFHLLGIGNLSLDDVKNFRQMGSKTPGHPEYGHTVGVEATTGPLGQGMAMAVGMAMAEAHLASVFNKEGYNVVDHYTYVLGGDGCMMEGISSECFSLAGTLGLSKLIVFYDSNNISIEGSTDIAFTENVMKRFEAFGFQTIEVADGNDIEAIGKAIEEAKADKERPSLIKVNTLIGYGCPAKQGKASAHGEPLGIDNVAALKENLNWPCKGDFEVPQEVYDHYKEIAARMAEPEEEWNKLFAEYCEKFPEMKELWDKYYNGCDMSDLFNSEEYLAKPEKAEATRSSSGTILNMIKNVMPNLIGGSADLAPSNKTNMKDAGDFSKENYAGTNLHFGVREQAMAAIGNGLALHGGLRPFVATFFVFSDYTKPMARLTSLMKLPLIYVFTHDSIGVGEDGPTHEPIEQLAAFRSMPDFTVFRPCDRTETALAWEYAIESKNEPTALVLTRQNLPQMAGSSKEALKGAYILEDSDKETPDGIIIASGSEVNLAVSAKAELKNAGIDVRVVSMPSMDVFEKQSEEYKESVLPKSVRKRVAVEALSDFGWYRYVGLDGKVICMKGFGASGPANQLFEHFGFTVENVVNTVKSLF
;
A
#
# COMPACT_ATOMS: atom_id res chain seq x y z
N MET A 1 -22.73 -10.63 -30.82
CA MET A 1 -23.16 -9.40 -30.10
C MET A 1 -24.58 -9.06 -30.49
N THR A 2 -25.48 -8.86 -29.54
CA THR A 2 -26.83 -8.38 -29.77
C THR A 2 -26.86 -6.86 -29.92
N ASN A 3 -27.97 -6.30 -30.46
CA ASN A 3 -28.10 -4.83 -30.56
C ASN A 3 -28.03 -4.13 -29.17
N ILE A 4 -28.58 -4.77 -28.13
CA ILE A 4 -28.58 -4.20 -26.77
C ILE A 4 -27.18 -4.26 -26.13
N ASP A 5 -26.37 -5.30 -26.42
CA ASP A 5 -24.97 -5.34 -25.95
C ASP A 5 -24.18 -4.18 -26.55
N GLU A 6 -24.33 -3.95 -27.87
CA GLU A 6 -23.63 -2.85 -28.56
C GLU A 6 -24.04 -1.47 -27.98
N MET A 7 -25.34 -1.26 -27.77
CA MET A 7 -25.84 -0.03 -27.15
C MET A 7 -25.34 0.13 -25.73
N SER A 8 -25.25 -0.93 -24.94
CA SER A 8 -24.76 -0.91 -23.57
C SER A 8 -23.28 -0.58 -23.51
N ILE A 9 -22.45 -1.13 -24.40
CA ILE A 9 -21.04 -0.79 -24.56
C ILE A 9 -20.89 0.67 -24.98
N ASN A 10 -21.69 1.11 -25.95
CA ASN A 10 -21.66 2.49 -26.42
C ASN A 10 -22.12 3.49 -25.35
N ALA A 11 -22.99 3.10 -24.39
CA ALA A 11 -23.34 3.91 -23.23
C ALA A 11 -22.12 4.22 -22.35
N ILE A 12 -21.24 3.22 -22.10
CA ILE A 12 -19.98 3.42 -21.36
C ILE A 12 -19.10 4.43 -22.12
N ARG A 13 -18.95 4.27 -23.43
CA ARG A 13 -18.15 5.17 -24.29
C ARG A 13 -18.68 6.60 -24.25
N VAL A 14 -19.97 6.78 -24.47
CA VAL A 14 -20.61 8.11 -24.57
C VAL A 14 -20.60 8.80 -23.23
N LEU A 15 -20.97 8.15 -22.13
CA LEU A 15 -20.91 8.75 -20.79
C LEU A 15 -19.48 9.18 -20.43
N SER A 16 -18.48 8.37 -20.80
CA SER A 16 -17.08 8.71 -20.56
C SER A 16 -16.65 9.93 -21.37
N ALA A 17 -17.01 9.99 -22.65
CA ALA A 17 -16.69 11.11 -23.51
C ALA A 17 -17.38 12.42 -23.06
N ASP A 18 -18.66 12.35 -22.72
CA ASP A 18 -19.44 13.50 -22.25
C ASP A 18 -18.91 14.06 -20.92
N ALA A 19 -18.58 13.18 -19.96
CA ALA A 19 -18.04 13.58 -18.66
C ALA A 19 -16.67 14.25 -18.79
N ILE A 20 -15.77 13.67 -19.58
CA ILE A 20 -14.44 14.22 -19.84
C ILE A 20 -14.54 15.56 -20.58
N GLN A 21 -15.44 15.65 -21.58
CA GLN A 21 -15.65 16.89 -22.33
C GLN A 21 -16.23 17.98 -21.44
N LYS A 22 -17.20 17.66 -20.59
CA LYS A 22 -17.79 18.61 -19.64
C LYS A 22 -16.77 19.11 -18.63
N ALA A 23 -15.94 18.21 -18.09
CA ALA A 23 -14.88 18.58 -17.15
C ALA A 23 -13.72 19.34 -17.84
N ASN A 24 -13.66 19.34 -19.16
CA ASN A 24 -12.55 19.83 -19.97
C ASN A 24 -11.19 19.28 -19.49
N SER A 25 -11.19 18.06 -18.96
CA SER A 25 -10.02 17.37 -18.39
C SER A 25 -10.31 15.88 -18.26
N GLY A 26 -9.36 15.03 -18.66
CA GLY A 26 -9.47 13.58 -18.51
C GLY A 26 -8.91 12.83 -19.70
N HIS A 27 -9.02 11.51 -19.66
CA HIS A 27 -8.39 10.57 -20.58
C HIS A 27 -9.48 9.73 -21.27
N PRO A 28 -9.95 10.10 -22.46
CA PRO A 28 -11.03 9.37 -23.14
C PRO A 28 -10.56 8.10 -23.84
N GLY A 29 -9.27 8.01 -24.17
CA GLY A 29 -8.75 6.98 -25.06
C GLY A 29 -8.97 5.55 -24.58
N LEU A 30 -8.57 5.25 -23.35
CA LEU A 30 -8.72 3.94 -22.74
C LEU A 30 -10.20 3.56 -22.57
N PRO A 31 -11.10 4.39 -21.96
CA PRO A 31 -12.51 4.05 -21.85
C PRO A 31 -13.18 3.71 -23.19
N LEU A 32 -12.85 4.45 -24.24
CA LEU A 32 -13.41 4.22 -25.56
C LEU A 32 -12.92 2.90 -26.20
N GLY A 33 -11.64 2.56 -26.00
CA GLY A 33 -11.05 1.34 -26.54
C GLY A 33 -11.44 0.08 -25.79
N THR A 34 -11.51 0.16 -24.44
CA THR A 34 -11.67 -1.01 -23.58
C THR A 34 -13.11 -1.25 -23.07
N ALA A 35 -14.07 -0.40 -23.45
CA ALA A 35 -15.47 -0.56 -23.05
C ALA A 35 -16.03 -1.99 -23.31
N PRO A 36 -15.75 -2.66 -24.46
CA PRO A 36 -16.21 -4.03 -24.68
C PRO A 36 -15.60 -5.03 -23.69
N THR A 37 -14.31 -4.90 -23.38
CA THR A 37 -13.63 -5.77 -22.41
C THR A 37 -14.25 -5.62 -21.03
N ALA A 38 -14.48 -4.37 -20.58
CA ALA A 38 -15.11 -4.12 -19.29
C ALA A 38 -16.56 -4.63 -19.26
N TYR A 39 -17.33 -4.37 -20.31
CA TYR A 39 -18.71 -4.86 -20.41
C TYR A 39 -18.78 -6.38 -20.31
N GLU A 40 -18.03 -7.11 -21.16
CA GLU A 40 -18.04 -8.58 -21.19
C GLU A 40 -17.62 -9.17 -19.85
N LEU A 41 -16.51 -8.66 -19.26
CA LEU A 41 -16.02 -9.11 -17.97
C LEU A 41 -17.06 -8.92 -16.85
N TRP A 42 -17.52 -7.68 -16.65
CA TRP A 42 -18.38 -7.35 -15.51
C TRP A 42 -19.78 -7.95 -15.63
N THR A 43 -20.34 -8.01 -16.83
CA THR A 43 -21.74 -8.42 -17.00
C THR A 43 -21.94 -9.93 -17.13
N LYS A 44 -20.86 -10.70 -17.43
CA LYS A 44 -20.99 -12.13 -17.73
C LYS A 44 -20.02 -13.03 -16.96
N HIS A 45 -18.91 -12.52 -16.47
CA HIS A 45 -17.84 -13.36 -15.93
C HIS A 45 -17.46 -13.07 -14.48
N MET A 46 -17.75 -11.88 -13.94
CA MET A 46 -17.48 -11.54 -12.56
C MET A 46 -18.58 -12.01 -11.62
N ASN A 47 -18.19 -12.65 -10.54
CA ASN A 47 -19.02 -12.87 -9.36
C ASN A 47 -18.94 -11.62 -8.47
N TYR A 48 -19.94 -10.78 -8.55
CA TYR A 48 -19.98 -9.48 -7.89
C TYR A 48 -21.41 -9.05 -7.64
N ASN A 49 -21.73 -8.54 -6.46
CA ASN A 49 -23.05 -7.97 -6.20
C ASN A 49 -22.97 -6.43 -6.25
N PRO A 50 -23.62 -5.77 -7.21
CA PRO A 50 -23.67 -4.30 -7.26
C PRO A 50 -24.28 -3.65 -6.03
N ALA A 51 -25.17 -4.36 -5.31
CA ALA A 51 -25.80 -3.88 -4.07
C ALA A 51 -24.92 -4.06 -2.82
N ASP A 52 -23.99 -5.03 -2.86
CA ASP A 52 -23.00 -5.27 -1.79
C ASP A 52 -21.58 -5.34 -2.37
N PRO A 53 -20.98 -4.19 -2.68
CA PRO A 53 -19.62 -4.12 -3.24
C PRO A 53 -18.51 -4.50 -2.24
N GLU A 54 -18.86 -4.85 -1.01
CA GLU A 54 -17.91 -5.27 0.03
C GLU A 54 -18.03 -6.76 0.40
N TRP A 55 -18.91 -7.52 -0.28
CA TRP A 55 -19.02 -8.96 -0.11
C TRP A 55 -17.63 -9.64 -0.11
N GLU A 56 -17.32 -10.45 0.89
CA GLU A 56 -15.99 -10.99 1.13
C GLU A 56 -15.48 -11.87 -0.04
N ASN A 57 -16.36 -12.70 -0.62
CA ASN A 57 -15.99 -13.62 -1.71
C ASN A 57 -16.26 -13.08 -3.11
N ARG A 58 -16.44 -11.75 -3.26
CA ARG A 58 -16.55 -11.11 -4.59
C ARG A 58 -15.27 -11.24 -5.39
N ASP A 59 -15.37 -11.29 -6.70
CA ASP A 59 -14.23 -11.07 -7.59
C ASP A 59 -13.70 -9.64 -7.43
N ARG A 60 -12.40 -9.46 -7.57
CA ARG A 60 -11.72 -8.15 -7.47
C ARG A 60 -11.38 -7.63 -8.86
N PHE A 61 -11.62 -6.34 -9.10
CA PHE A 61 -11.22 -5.68 -10.34
C PHE A 61 -10.37 -4.44 -10.05
N VAL A 62 -9.13 -4.42 -10.56
CA VAL A 62 -8.20 -3.30 -10.43
C VAL A 62 -7.99 -2.63 -11.80
N LEU A 63 -8.36 -1.37 -11.92
CA LEU A 63 -8.00 -0.56 -13.07
C LEU A 63 -6.60 0.04 -12.84
N SER A 64 -5.54 -0.68 -13.24
CA SER A 64 -4.16 -0.22 -13.11
C SER A 64 -3.86 0.97 -14.05
N GLY A 65 -4.49 1.02 -15.20
CA GLY A 65 -4.55 2.20 -16.06
C GLY A 65 -5.49 3.27 -15.51
N GLY A 66 -5.25 3.74 -14.29
CA GLY A 66 -6.17 4.58 -13.52
C GLY A 66 -6.57 5.90 -14.17
N HIS A 67 -5.80 6.39 -15.16
CA HIS A 67 -6.18 7.54 -15.97
C HIS A 67 -7.49 7.30 -16.74
N GLY A 68 -7.84 6.05 -17.06
CA GLY A 68 -9.11 5.67 -17.67
C GLY A 68 -10.29 5.58 -16.69
N SER A 69 -10.28 6.28 -15.58
CA SER A 69 -11.24 6.19 -14.47
C SER A 69 -12.71 6.27 -14.89
N MET A 70 -13.03 7.03 -15.95
CA MET A 70 -14.39 7.10 -16.47
C MET A 70 -14.94 5.77 -17.00
N LEU A 71 -14.09 4.81 -17.35
CA LEU A 71 -14.52 3.43 -17.65
C LEU A 71 -15.27 2.82 -16.44
N LEU A 72 -14.66 2.91 -15.25
CA LEU A 72 -15.28 2.42 -14.02
C LEU A 72 -16.50 3.23 -13.62
N TYR A 73 -16.43 4.56 -13.65
CA TYR A 73 -17.52 5.39 -13.19
C TYR A 73 -18.77 5.28 -14.08
N SER A 74 -18.58 5.17 -15.40
CA SER A 74 -19.69 4.92 -16.32
C SER A 74 -20.33 3.54 -16.07
N LEU A 75 -19.50 2.52 -15.86
CA LEU A 75 -19.97 1.17 -15.57
C LEU A 75 -20.68 1.09 -14.21
N PHE A 76 -20.12 1.73 -13.17
CA PHE A 76 -20.69 1.76 -11.82
C PHE A 76 -22.04 2.49 -11.80
N HIS A 77 -22.17 3.60 -12.56
CA HIS A 77 -23.45 4.28 -12.73
C HIS A 77 -24.48 3.37 -13.38
N LEU A 78 -24.11 2.69 -14.46
CA LEU A 78 -25.03 1.83 -15.21
C LEU A 78 -25.47 0.59 -14.42
N LEU A 79 -24.56 -0.02 -13.65
CA LEU A 79 -24.83 -1.18 -12.79
C LEU A 79 -25.43 -0.80 -11.42
N GLY A 80 -25.45 0.49 -11.06
CA GLY A 80 -25.95 0.94 -9.77
C GLY A 80 -24.99 0.75 -8.59
N ILE A 81 -23.71 0.45 -8.84
CA ILE A 81 -22.70 0.24 -7.80
C ILE A 81 -22.50 1.52 -7.00
N GLY A 82 -22.55 1.41 -5.66
CA GLY A 82 -22.35 2.55 -4.76
C GLY A 82 -23.37 3.67 -4.91
N ASN A 83 -24.51 3.41 -5.57
CA ASN A 83 -25.51 4.41 -5.89
C ASN A 83 -24.91 5.64 -6.61
N LEU A 84 -23.98 5.40 -7.54
CA LEU A 84 -23.34 6.46 -8.32
C LEU A 84 -24.35 7.04 -9.31
N SER A 85 -24.80 8.26 -9.05
CA SER A 85 -25.83 8.93 -9.85
C SER A 85 -25.27 9.51 -11.16
N LEU A 86 -26.17 9.81 -12.11
CA LEU A 86 -25.79 10.53 -13.34
C LEU A 86 -25.21 11.92 -13.03
N ASP A 87 -25.66 12.55 -11.95
CA ASP A 87 -25.11 13.84 -11.53
C ASP A 87 -23.71 13.70 -10.95
N ASP A 88 -23.38 12.58 -10.29
CA ASP A 88 -21.99 12.27 -9.91
C ASP A 88 -21.11 12.10 -11.15
N VAL A 89 -21.58 11.42 -12.19
CA VAL A 89 -20.88 11.30 -13.48
C VAL A 89 -20.66 12.66 -14.14
N LYS A 90 -21.69 13.53 -14.15
CA LYS A 90 -21.61 14.91 -14.68
C LYS A 90 -20.63 15.79 -13.90
N ASN A 91 -20.34 15.46 -12.64
CA ASN A 91 -19.42 16.17 -11.77
C ASN A 91 -18.00 15.55 -11.74
N PHE A 92 -17.64 14.79 -12.78
CA PHE A 92 -16.31 14.22 -12.93
C PHE A 92 -15.21 15.28 -12.71
N ARG A 93 -14.20 14.94 -11.88
CA ARG A 93 -13.07 15.82 -11.51
C ARG A 93 -13.43 17.13 -10.83
N GLN A 94 -14.63 17.25 -10.28
CA GLN A 94 -14.99 18.42 -9.49
C GLN A 94 -14.67 18.20 -8.01
N MET A 95 -14.37 19.27 -7.29
CA MET A 95 -14.04 19.18 -5.86
C MET A 95 -15.22 18.59 -5.07
N GLY A 96 -14.97 17.57 -4.26
CA GLY A 96 -15.98 16.86 -3.48
C GLY A 96 -16.86 15.90 -4.27
N SER A 97 -16.57 15.67 -5.55
CA SER A 97 -17.28 14.69 -6.37
C SER A 97 -16.90 13.25 -6.00
N LYS A 98 -17.85 12.32 -6.13
CA LYS A 98 -17.62 10.88 -6.02
C LYS A 98 -16.83 10.28 -7.19
N THR A 99 -16.54 11.09 -8.23
CA THR A 99 -15.85 10.67 -9.44
C THR A 99 -14.54 11.46 -9.61
N PRO A 100 -13.51 11.19 -8.79
CA PRO A 100 -12.22 11.85 -8.87
C PRO A 100 -11.49 11.51 -10.18
N GLY A 101 -10.40 12.23 -10.44
CA GLY A 101 -9.65 12.10 -11.70
C GLY A 101 -9.04 10.73 -11.97
N HIS A 102 -8.72 9.99 -10.91
CA HIS A 102 -8.25 8.61 -10.91
C HIS A 102 -9.04 7.84 -9.84
N PRO A 103 -9.15 6.49 -9.93
CA PRO A 103 -9.85 5.72 -8.91
C PRO A 103 -9.23 5.91 -7.53
N GLU A 104 -10.05 6.18 -6.52
CA GLU A 104 -9.62 6.36 -5.14
C GLU A 104 -10.38 5.40 -4.22
N TYR A 105 -9.65 4.46 -3.61
CA TYR A 105 -10.17 3.53 -2.61
C TYR A 105 -10.68 4.29 -1.38
N GLY A 106 -11.85 3.88 -0.88
CA GLY A 106 -12.50 4.52 0.27
C GLY A 106 -13.18 5.86 -0.05
N HIS A 107 -13.02 6.39 -1.28
CA HIS A 107 -13.71 7.59 -1.76
C HIS A 107 -14.87 7.25 -2.70
N THR A 108 -14.62 6.41 -3.71
CA THR A 108 -15.65 5.90 -4.61
C THR A 108 -15.97 4.46 -4.22
N VAL A 109 -17.20 4.19 -3.83
CA VAL A 109 -17.65 2.83 -3.46
C VAL A 109 -17.48 1.88 -4.65
N GLY A 110 -16.93 0.69 -4.42
CA GLY A 110 -16.64 -0.31 -5.46
C GLY A 110 -15.26 -0.19 -6.09
N VAL A 111 -14.47 0.85 -5.77
CA VAL A 111 -13.08 0.97 -6.19
C VAL A 111 -12.20 0.12 -5.27
N GLU A 112 -11.55 -0.90 -5.81
CA GLU A 112 -10.72 -1.86 -5.04
C GLU A 112 -9.32 -1.31 -4.69
N ALA A 113 -8.79 -0.36 -5.45
CA ALA A 113 -7.48 0.22 -5.22
C ALA A 113 -7.35 1.62 -5.78
N THR A 114 -6.64 2.50 -5.07
CA THR A 114 -6.24 3.79 -5.61
C THR A 114 -5.13 3.58 -6.65
N THR A 115 -5.37 4.04 -7.86
CA THR A 115 -4.43 3.95 -8.98
C THR A 115 -4.22 5.32 -9.63
N GLY A 116 -3.34 5.39 -10.62
CA GLY A 116 -2.90 6.61 -11.27
C GLY A 116 -1.40 6.56 -11.54
N PRO A 117 -0.54 6.28 -10.52
CA PRO A 117 0.83 5.84 -10.79
C PRO A 117 0.81 4.47 -11.48
N LEU A 118 1.27 4.43 -12.74
CA LEU A 118 1.20 3.23 -13.58
C LEU A 118 1.97 2.05 -12.97
N GLY A 119 1.51 0.84 -13.22
CA GLY A 119 2.12 -0.40 -12.73
C GLY A 119 1.80 -0.77 -11.27
N GLN A 120 1.51 0.18 -10.40
CA GLN A 120 1.25 -0.13 -8.99
C GLN A 120 -0.04 -0.95 -8.80
N GLY A 121 -1.09 -0.68 -9.60
CA GLY A 121 -2.31 -1.46 -9.62
C GLY A 121 -2.08 -2.93 -10.01
N MET A 122 -1.11 -3.19 -10.90
CA MET A 122 -0.71 -4.55 -11.27
C MET A 122 -0.20 -5.33 -10.05
N ALA A 123 0.71 -4.72 -9.28
CA ALA A 123 1.28 -5.35 -8.10
C ALA A 123 0.26 -5.48 -6.94
N MET A 124 -0.66 -4.51 -6.77
CA MET A 124 -1.76 -4.64 -5.81
C MET A 124 -2.68 -5.80 -6.17
N ALA A 125 -2.99 -6.02 -7.45
CA ALA A 125 -3.77 -7.18 -7.90
C ALA A 125 -3.05 -8.51 -7.62
N VAL A 126 -1.73 -8.58 -7.76
CA VAL A 126 -0.95 -9.75 -7.33
C VAL A 126 -1.11 -10.00 -5.83
N GLY A 127 -1.08 -8.95 -5.00
CA GLY A 127 -1.32 -9.06 -3.55
C GLY A 127 -2.73 -9.57 -3.23
N MET A 128 -3.76 -9.13 -3.95
CA MET A 128 -5.13 -9.62 -3.78
C MET A 128 -5.24 -11.11 -4.17
N ALA A 129 -4.61 -11.54 -5.25
CA ALA A 129 -4.58 -12.95 -5.65
C ALA A 129 -3.78 -13.84 -4.67
N MET A 130 -2.71 -13.30 -4.05
CA MET A 130 -2.00 -13.99 -2.96
C MET A 130 -2.88 -14.13 -1.73
N ALA A 131 -3.67 -13.11 -1.40
CA ALA A 131 -4.61 -13.16 -0.27
C ALA A 131 -5.69 -14.22 -0.49
N GLU A 132 -6.28 -14.28 -1.68
CA GLU A 132 -7.25 -15.32 -2.03
C GLU A 132 -6.64 -16.72 -1.89
N ALA A 133 -5.46 -16.96 -2.46
CA ALA A 133 -4.80 -18.26 -2.39
C ALA A 133 -4.51 -18.69 -0.95
N HIS A 134 -4.06 -17.76 -0.09
CA HIS A 134 -3.84 -18.01 1.33
C HIS A 134 -5.14 -18.35 2.05
N LEU A 135 -6.15 -17.49 1.93
CA LEU A 135 -7.43 -17.67 2.62
C LEU A 135 -8.16 -18.92 2.15
N ALA A 136 -8.13 -19.24 0.86
CA ALA A 136 -8.67 -20.49 0.32
C ALA A 136 -7.99 -21.73 0.93
N SER A 137 -6.66 -21.69 1.06
CA SER A 137 -5.88 -22.76 1.69
C SER A 137 -6.20 -22.94 3.18
N VAL A 138 -6.53 -21.87 3.89
CA VAL A 138 -6.88 -21.88 5.32
C VAL A 138 -8.32 -22.32 5.55
N PHE A 139 -9.27 -21.76 4.78
CA PHE A 139 -10.69 -21.87 5.10
C PHE A 139 -11.44 -22.94 4.31
N ASN A 140 -11.04 -23.25 3.06
CA ASN A 140 -11.82 -24.20 2.27
C ASN A 140 -11.75 -25.61 2.85
N LYS A 141 -12.87 -26.32 2.79
CA LYS A 141 -13.04 -27.71 3.19
C LYS A 141 -13.71 -28.48 2.05
N GLU A 142 -13.57 -29.80 2.06
CA GLU A 142 -14.21 -30.65 1.06
C GLU A 142 -15.73 -30.37 1.00
N GLY A 143 -16.19 -29.94 -0.17
CA GLY A 143 -17.58 -29.54 -0.44
C GLY A 143 -17.95 -28.11 -0.01
N TYR A 144 -17.02 -27.35 0.57
CA TYR A 144 -17.24 -25.98 1.04
C TYR A 144 -16.11 -25.06 0.62
N ASN A 145 -16.23 -24.49 -0.58
CA ASN A 145 -15.29 -23.49 -1.11
C ASN A 145 -15.81 -22.09 -0.71
N VAL A 146 -15.53 -21.69 0.52
CA VAL A 146 -15.99 -20.40 1.06
C VAL A 146 -15.12 -19.23 0.64
N VAL A 147 -13.91 -19.51 0.09
CA VAL A 147 -13.03 -18.54 -0.55
C VAL A 147 -12.72 -19.06 -1.96
N ASP A 148 -13.36 -18.46 -2.98
CA ASP A 148 -13.21 -18.89 -4.37
C ASP A 148 -13.56 -17.75 -5.32
N HIS A 149 -12.63 -16.80 -5.49
CA HIS A 149 -12.82 -15.63 -6.35
C HIS A 149 -11.56 -15.30 -7.15
N TYR A 150 -11.76 -14.62 -8.26
CA TYR A 150 -10.70 -14.18 -9.15
C TYR A 150 -10.29 -12.74 -8.87
N THR A 151 -9.04 -12.42 -9.20
CA THR A 151 -8.56 -11.04 -9.28
C THR A 151 -8.29 -10.70 -10.74
N TYR A 152 -8.98 -9.69 -11.23
CA TYR A 152 -8.80 -9.13 -12.57
C TYR A 152 -8.09 -7.80 -12.49
N VAL A 153 -7.15 -7.56 -13.41
CA VAL A 153 -6.49 -6.27 -13.51
C VAL A 153 -6.38 -5.83 -14.96
N LEU A 154 -6.71 -4.56 -15.24
CA LEU A 154 -6.61 -3.97 -16.57
C LEU A 154 -5.55 -2.87 -16.59
N GLY A 155 -4.62 -2.96 -17.53
CA GLY A 155 -3.63 -1.91 -17.79
C GLY A 155 -3.15 -1.92 -19.23
N GLY A 156 -2.65 -0.77 -19.65
CA GLY A 156 -2.15 -0.57 -21.01
C GLY A 156 -0.62 -0.67 -21.11
N ASP A 157 -0.09 -0.26 -22.27
CA ASP A 157 1.34 -0.27 -22.59
C ASP A 157 2.19 0.39 -21.51
N GLY A 158 1.78 1.54 -20.98
CA GLY A 158 2.49 2.23 -19.92
C GLY A 158 2.63 1.42 -18.63
N CYS A 159 1.60 0.66 -18.23
CA CYS A 159 1.70 -0.25 -17.10
C CYS A 159 2.71 -1.38 -17.38
N MET A 160 2.80 -1.86 -18.61
CA MET A 160 3.74 -2.91 -19.01
C MET A 160 5.18 -2.42 -19.09
N MET A 161 5.41 -1.11 -19.33
CA MET A 161 6.73 -0.48 -19.32
C MET A 161 7.32 -0.36 -17.91
N GLU A 162 6.49 -0.18 -16.89
CA GLU A 162 6.94 0.02 -15.51
C GLU A 162 7.70 -1.18 -14.95
N GLY A 163 8.85 -0.92 -14.31
CA GLY A 163 9.70 -1.97 -13.73
C GLY A 163 8.97 -2.83 -12.68
N ILE A 164 8.09 -2.20 -11.88
CA ILE A 164 7.29 -2.90 -10.86
C ILE A 164 6.39 -4.00 -11.46
N SER A 165 5.93 -3.85 -12.70
CA SER A 165 5.14 -4.88 -13.39
C SER A 165 5.97 -6.14 -13.65
N SER A 166 7.25 -5.98 -14.04
CA SER A 166 8.16 -7.12 -14.19
C SER A 166 8.47 -7.79 -12.85
N GLU A 167 8.66 -7.01 -11.79
CA GLU A 167 8.88 -7.55 -10.44
C GLU A 167 7.69 -8.39 -9.97
N CYS A 168 6.47 -7.83 -10.02
CA CYS A 168 5.29 -8.49 -9.46
C CYS A 168 4.85 -9.70 -10.28
N PHE A 169 4.87 -9.62 -11.63
CA PHE A 169 4.43 -10.74 -12.46
C PHE A 169 5.45 -11.89 -12.50
N SER A 170 6.75 -11.61 -12.43
CA SER A 170 7.75 -12.65 -12.22
C SER A 170 7.50 -13.43 -10.93
N LEU A 171 7.11 -12.75 -9.85
CA LEU A 171 6.74 -13.41 -8.59
C LEU A 171 5.42 -14.17 -8.71
N ALA A 172 4.40 -13.58 -9.34
CA ALA A 172 3.09 -14.22 -9.53
C ALA A 172 3.18 -15.53 -10.31
N GLY A 173 4.01 -15.58 -11.37
CA GLY A 173 4.28 -16.80 -12.11
C GLY A 173 5.02 -17.85 -11.28
N THR A 174 6.00 -17.44 -10.47
CA THR A 174 6.70 -18.34 -9.53
C THR A 174 5.74 -18.95 -8.53
N LEU A 175 4.79 -18.17 -8.04
CA LEU A 175 3.77 -18.61 -7.07
C LEU A 175 2.61 -19.36 -7.70
N GLY A 176 2.48 -19.39 -9.02
CA GLY A 176 1.41 -20.11 -9.72
C GLY A 176 0.00 -19.58 -9.39
N LEU A 177 -0.19 -18.26 -9.29
CA LEU A 177 -1.45 -17.64 -8.88
C LEU A 177 -2.52 -17.73 -9.96
N SER A 178 -3.11 -18.89 -10.14
CA SER A 178 -4.02 -19.22 -11.27
C SER A 178 -5.31 -18.41 -11.31
N LYS A 179 -5.70 -17.78 -10.22
CA LYS A 179 -6.87 -16.88 -10.16
C LYS A 179 -6.55 -15.41 -10.43
N LEU A 180 -5.33 -15.10 -10.85
CA LEU A 180 -4.94 -13.79 -11.37
C LEU A 180 -5.09 -13.76 -12.88
N ILE A 181 -5.96 -12.87 -13.39
CA ILE A 181 -6.18 -12.66 -14.83
C ILE A 181 -5.85 -11.20 -15.17
N VAL A 182 -4.84 -11.01 -16.00
CA VAL A 182 -4.34 -9.70 -16.42
C VAL A 182 -4.86 -9.39 -17.83
N PHE A 183 -5.59 -8.29 -17.98
CA PHE A 183 -5.94 -7.72 -19.25
C PHE A 183 -4.91 -6.69 -19.68
N TYR A 184 -4.28 -6.92 -20.79
CA TYR A 184 -3.37 -5.99 -21.43
C TYR A 184 -4.06 -5.27 -22.59
N ASP A 185 -4.41 -4.00 -22.38
CA ASP A 185 -4.87 -3.09 -23.42
C ASP A 185 -3.70 -2.73 -24.35
N SER A 186 -3.56 -3.50 -25.42
CA SER A 186 -2.49 -3.33 -26.41
C SER A 186 -2.98 -2.44 -27.55
N ASN A 187 -2.85 -1.14 -27.38
CA ASN A 187 -3.29 -0.15 -28.36
C ASN A 187 -2.11 0.55 -29.08
N ASN A 188 -0.87 0.25 -28.69
CA ASN A 188 0.38 0.76 -29.25
C ASN A 188 0.52 2.29 -29.19
N ILE A 189 -0.15 2.97 -28.26
CA ILE A 189 -0.11 4.42 -28.11
C ILE A 189 0.18 4.79 -26.65
N SER A 190 1.09 5.73 -26.48
CA SER A 190 1.34 6.45 -25.23
C SER A 190 1.03 7.93 -25.40
N ILE A 191 1.22 8.72 -24.33
CA ILE A 191 0.98 10.17 -24.39
C ILE A 191 1.92 10.88 -25.37
N GLU A 192 3.14 10.36 -25.56
CA GLU A 192 4.14 10.94 -26.48
C GLU A 192 3.94 10.50 -27.96
N GLY A 193 3.21 9.41 -28.21
CA GLY A 193 3.02 8.88 -29.55
C GLY A 193 2.89 7.38 -29.63
N SER A 194 3.35 6.80 -30.75
CA SER A 194 3.43 5.34 -30.91
C SER A 194 4.43 4.74 -29.92
N THR A 195 4.11 3.54 -29.41
CA THR A 195 5.05 2.78 -28.56
C THR A 195 6.36 2.46 -29.25
N ASP A 196 6.43 2.47 -30.58
CA ASP A 196 7.64 2.19 -31.36
C ASP A 196 8.83 3.08 -30.97
N ILE A 197 8.57 4.25 -30.38
CA ILE A 197 9.62 5.17 -29.94
C ILE A 197 10.35 4.72 -28.68
N ALA A 198 9.72 3.90 -27.82
CA ALA A 198 10.26 3.56 -26.51
C ALA A 198 9.94 2.13 -26.03
N PHE A 199 9.05 1.39 -26.71
CA PHE A 199 8.56 0.10 -26.22
C PHE A 199 8.22 -0.87 -27.37
N THR A 200 9.19 -1.67 -27.77
CA THR A 200 9.11 -2.59 -28.93
C THR A 200 9.25 -4.06 -28.55
N GLU A 201 9.23 -4.38 -27.29
CA GLU A 201 9.33 -5.75 -26.80
C GLU A 201 8.08 -6.59 -27.11
N ASN A 202 8.23 -7.90 -27.07
CA ASN A 202 7.11 -8.82 -27.12
C ASN A 202 6.63 -9.14 -25.69
N VAL A 203 5.60 -8.44 -25.22
CA VAL A 203 5.04 -8.58 -23.87
C VAL A 203 4.57 -10.02 -23.61
N MET A 204 3.90 -10.68 -24.56
CA MET A 204 3.44 -12.06 -24.40
C MET A 204 4.61 -13.02 -24.10
N LYS A 205 5.72 -12.93 -24.88
CA LYS A 205 6.90 -13.76 -24.62
C LYS A 205 7.55 -13.47 -23.27
N ARG A 206 7.53 -12.21 -22.81
CA ARG A 206 7.99 -11.85 -21.47
C ARG A 206 7.14 -12.54 -20.41
N PHE A 207 5.81 -12.54 -20.56
CA PHE A 207 4.91 -13.20 -19.63
C PHE A 207 5.00 -14.73 -19.69
N GLU A 208 5.18 -15.32 -20.87
CA GLU A 208 5.50 -16.75 -21.01
C GLU A 208 6.76 -17.11 -20.21
N ALA A 209 7.80 -16.27 -20.28
CA ALA A 209 9.03 -16.46 -19.51
C ALA A 209 8.83 -16.30 -18.00
N PHE A 210 7.84 -15.53 -17.57
CA PHE A 210 7.43 -15.46 -16.16
C PHE A 210 6.61 -16.68 -15.71
N GLY A 211 6.15 -17.55 -16.62
CA GLY A 211 5.32 -18.71 -16.32
C GLY A 211 3.83 -18.48 -16.42
N PHE A 212 3.39 -17.43 -17.10
CA PHE A 212 1.98 -17.16 -17.38
C PHE A 212 1.47 -17.97 -18.56
N GLN A 213 0.16 -18.27 -18.54
CA GLN A 213 -0.60 -18.54 -19.75
C GLN A 213 -0.78 -17.23 -20.50
N THR A 214 -0.63 -17.22 -21.82
CA THR A 214 -0.84 -16.04 -22.67
C THR A 214 -1.89 -16.30 -23.72
N ILE A 215 -2.88 -15.43 -23.82
CA ILE A 215 -4.01 -15.53 -24.75
C ILE A 215 -4.09 -14.21 -25.53
N GLU A 216 -4.34 -14.26 -26.83
CA GLU A 216 -4.47 -13.05 -27.65
C GLU A 216 -5.90 -12.94 -28.22
N VAL A 217 -6.50 -11.77 -27.99
CA VAL A 217 -7.75 -11.34 -28.65
C VAL A 217 -7.38 -10.34 -29.74
N ALA A 218 -7.63 -10.72 -30.98
CA ALA A 218 -7.19 -9.96 -32.16
C ALA A 218 -7.99 -8.66 -32.38
N ASP A 219 -9.26 -8.62 -31.97
CA ASP A 219 -10.13 -7.44 -32.05
C ASP A 219 -10.81 -7.20 -30.69
N GLY A 220 -10.44 -6.10 -30.05
CA GLY A 220 -11.01 -5.67 -28.74
C GLY A 220 -12.49 -5.29 -28.79
N ASN A 221 -13.14 -5.29 -29.95
CA ASN A 221 -14.59 -5.15 -30.08
C ASN A 221 -15.34 -6.48 -30.19
N ASP A 222 -14.63 -7.60 -30.36
CA ASP A 222 -15.23 -8.94 -30.40
C ASP A 222 -15.44 -9.48 -28.98
N ILE A 223 -16.60 -9.17 -28.39
CA ILE A 223 -16.95 -9.61 -27.01
C ILE A 223 -17.01 -11.13 -26.88
N GLU A 224 -17.35 -11.88 -27.97
CA GLU A 224 -17.37 -13.33 -27.93
C GLU A 224 -15.96 -13.91 -27.84
N ALA A 225 -15.00 -13.30 -28.55
CA ALA A 225 -13.58 -13.67 -28.44
C ALA A 225 -13.03 -13.31 -27.05
N ILE A 226 -13.42 -12.16 -26.49
CA ILE A 226 -13.03 -11.76 -25.12
C ILE A 226 -13.58 -12.75 -24.10
N GLY A 227 -14.86 -13.11 -24.19
CA GLY A 227 -15.49 -14.10 -23.30
C GLY A 227 -14.81 -15.47 -23.36
N LYS A 228 -14.50 -15.96 -24.58
CA LYS A 228 -13.75 -17.22 -24.74
C LYS A 228 -12.35 -17.15 -24.12
N ALA A 229 -11.66 -16.02 -24.26
CA ALA A 229 -10.35 -15.83 -23.66
C ALA A 229 -10.41 -15.84 -22.11
N ILE A 230 -11.47 -15.27 -21.52
CA ILE A 230 -11.69 -15.32 -20.07
C ILE A 230 -11.96 -16.77 -19.62
N GLU A 231 -12.80 -17.51 -20.34
CA GLU A 231 -13.07 -18.92 -20.01
C GLU A 231 -11.80 -19.79 -20.16
N GLU A 232 -10.99 -19.54 -21.18
CA GLU A 232 -9.72 -20.23 -21.38
C GLU A 232 -8.74 -19.91 -20.23
N ALA A 233 -8.67 -18.64 -19.79
CA ALA A 233 -7.88 -18.23 -18.66
C ALA A 233 -8.34 -18.89 -17.36
N LYS A 234 -9.64 -18.93 -17.10
CA LYS A 234 -10.22 -19.60 -15.92
C LYS A 234 -10.02 -21.13 -15.92
N ALA A 235 -9.86 -21.74 -17.09
CA ALA A 235 -9.63 -23.19 -17.22
C ALA A 235 -8.21 -23.60 -16.77
N ASP A 236 -7.20 -22.72 -16.86
CA ASP A 236 -5.86 -22.99 -16.34
C ASP A 236 -5.85 -22.84 -14.81
N LYS A 237 -5.68 -23.96 -14.10
CA LYS A 237 -5.65 -23.98 -12.63
C LYS A 237 -4.23 -23.95 -12.04
N GLU A 238 -3.21 -23.81 -12.89
CA GLU A 238 -1.80 -23.93 -12.50
C GLU A 238 -1.03 -22.61 -12.62
N ARG A 239 -1.49 -21.73 -13.52
CA ARG A 239 -0.75 -20.53 -13.90
C ARG A 239 -1.64 -19.28 -13.91
N PRO A 240 -1.12 -18.09 -13.56
CA PRO A 240 -1.80 -16.84 -13.86
C PRO A 240 -1.90 -16.64 -15.38
N SER A 241 -2.85 -15.82 -15.83
CA SER A 241 -3.12 -15.62 -17.26
C SER A 241 -2.96 -14.15 -17.66
N LEU A 242 -2.36 -13.92 -18.83
CA LEU A 242 -2.36 -12.66 -19.55
C LEU A 242 -3.27 -12.76 -20.76
N ILE A 243 -4.30 -11.95 -20.83
CA ILE A 243 -5.12 -11.75 -22.02
C ILE A 243 -4.71 -10.44 -22.68
N LYS A 244 -3.96 -10.54 -23.76
CA LYS A 244 -3.63 -9.39 -24.62
C LYS A 244 -4.83 -9.08 -25.50
N VAL A 245 -5.42 -7.92 -25.35
CA VAL A 245 -6.53 -7.44 -26.15
C VAL A 245 -6.01 -6.34 -27.08
N ASN A 246 -6.04 -6.58 -28.39
CA ASN A 246 -5.68 -5.57 -29.37
C ASN A 246 -6.82 -4.58 -29.52
N THR A 247 -6.64 -3.37 -29.02
CA THR A 247 -7.65 -2.31 -29.02
C THR A 247 -7.26 -1.14 -29.91
N LEU A 248 -8.21 -0.25 -30.14
CA LEU A 248 -7.96 1.02 -30.81
C LEU A 248 -8.27 2.16 -29.85
N ILE A 249 -7.23 2.85 -29.39
CA ILE A 249 -7.38 4.00 -28.49
C ILE A 249 -8.34 5.03 -29.07
N GLY A 250 -9.26 5.55 -28.28
CA GLY A 250 -10.24 6.52 -28.74
C GLY A 250 -11.22 5.98 -29.79
N TYR A 251 -11.53 4.68 -29.75
CA TYR A 251 -12.43 3.99 -30.68
C TYR A 251 -13.73 4.77 -30.89
N GLY A 252 -14.17 4.81 -32.12
CA GLY A 252 -15.41 5.49 -32.51
C GLY A 252 -15.28 6.98 -32.78
N CYS A 253 -14.18 7.64 -32.40
CA CYS A 253 -13.93 9.05 -32.72
C CYS A 253 -13.14 9.18 -34.03
N PRO A 254 -13.76 9.52 -35.20
CA PRO A 254 -13.10 9.42 -36.51
C PRO A 254 -11.83 10.25 -36.65
N ALA A 255 -11.76 11.41 -35.99
CA ALA A 255 -10.62 12.31 -36.08
C ALA A 255 -9.45 11.91 -35.18
N LYS A 256 -9.70 11.20 -34.06
CA LYS A 256 -8.72 10.98 -33.00
C LYS A 256 -8.38 9.49 -32.73
N GLN A 257 -9.24 8.55 -33.14
CA GLN A 257 -8.97 7.12 -32.89
C GLN A 257 -7.60 6.69 -33.45
N GLY A 258 -6.89 5.85 -32.69
CA GLY A 258 -5.55 5.38 -33.02
C GLY A 258 -4.43 6.45 -32.92
N LYS A 259 -4.71 7.61 -32.33
CA LYS A 259 -3.73 8.70 -32.19
C LYS A 259 -3.47 9.06 -30.74
N ALA A 260 -2.25 9.53 -30.45
CA ALA A 260 -1.87 10.03 -29.13
C ALA A 260 -2.79 11.17 -28.61
N SER A 261 -3.36 11.97 -29.53
CA SER A 261 -4.32 13.03 -29.18
C SER A 261 -5.66 12.52 -28.59
N ALA A 262 -5.92 11.19 -28.60
CA ALA A 262 -7.04 10.60 -27.87
C ALA A 262 -6.65 10.17 -26.47
N HIS A 263 -5.36 10.16 -26.11
CA HIS A 263 -4.90 9.59 -24.85
C HIS A 263 -5.34 10.40 -23.64
N GLY A 264 -4.90 11.64 -23.50
CA GLY A 264 -4.98 12.42 -22.25
C GLY A 264 -5.66 13.78 -22.37
N GLU A 265 -6.40 14.04 -23.44
CA GLU A 265 -7.09 15.32 -23.69
C GLU A 265 -8.56 15.09 -24.01
N PRO A 266 -9.47 16.02 -23.64
CA PRO A 266 -10.84 16.01 -24.13
C PRO A 266 -10.90 15.92 -25.64
N LEU A 267 -11.87 15.19 -26.18
CA LEU A 267 -12.00 15.01 -27.62
C LEU A 267 -12.28 16.33 -28.37
N GLY A 268 -12.99 17.24 -27.74
CA GLY A 268 -13.58 18.44 -28.33
C GLY A 268 -15.06 18.21 -28.69
N ILE A 269 -15.88 19.26 -28.57
CA ILE A 269 -17.34 19.18 -28.72
C ILE A 269 -17.74 18.57 -30.05
N ASP A 270 -17.12 19.03 -31.16
CA ASP A 270 -17.43 18.52 -32.49
C ASP A 270 -17.06 17.04 -32.64
N ASN A 271 -15.95 16.62 -32.00
CA ASN A 271 -15.51 15.23 -32.03
C ASN A 271 -16.38 14.32 -31.17
N VAL A 272 -16.93 14.82 -30.05
CA VAL A 272 -17.92 14.05 -29.26
C VAL A 272 -19.22 13.87 -30.06
N ALA A 273 -19.67 14.90 -30.78
CA ALA A 273 -20.82 14.77 -31.68
C ALA A 273 -20.54 13.75 -32.83
N ALA A 274 -19.36 13.81 -33.44
CA ALA A 274 -18.94 12.86 -34.45
C ALA A 274 -18.78 11.42 -33.91
N LEU A 275 -18.34 11.26 -32.66
CA LEU A 275 -18.31 9.98 -31.97
C LEU A 275 -19.70 9.38 -31.83
N LYS A 276 -20.69 10.17 -31.34
CA LYS A 276 -22.09 9.74 -31.18
C LYS A 276 -22.69 9.34 -32.54
N GLU A 277 -22.45 10.12 -33.58
CA GLU A 277 -22.90 9.80 -34.93
C GLU A 277 -22.27 8.50 -35.47
N ASN A 278 -20.96 8.36 -35.34
CA ASN A 278 -20.24 7.17 -35.82
C ASN A 278 -20.62 5.88 -35.09
N LEU A 279 -20.99 5.99 -33.81
CA LEU A 279 -21.51 4.89 -32.99
C LEU A 279 -23.01 4.62 -33.20
N ASN A 280 -23.67 5.31 -34.11
CA ASN A 280 -25.11 5.29 -34.30
C ASN A 280 -25.90 5.49 -32.98
N TRP A 281 -25.39 6.36 -32.09
CA TRP A 281 -26.02 6.62 -30.80
C TRP A 281 -27.35 7.31 -30.97
N PRO A 282 -28.45 6.80 -30.40
CA PRO A 282 -29.78 7.29 -30.71
C PRO A 282 -30.11 8.66 -30.07
N CYS A 283 -29.35 9.06 -29.04
CA CYS A 283 -29.56 10.30 -28.32
C CYS A 283 -28.60 11.41 -28.82
N LYS A 284 -29.09 12.64 -28.93
CA LYS A 284 -28.27 13.78 -29.39
C LYS A 284 -27.72 14.64 -28.26
N GLY A 285 -28.41 14.65 -27.12
CA GLY A 285 -28.01 15.40 -25.94
C GLY A 285 -26.84 14.77 -25.21
N ASP A 286 -26.19 15.57 -24.35
CA ASP A 286 -25.13 15.07 -23.49
C ASP A 286 -25.73 14.33 -22.29
N PHE A 287 -25.10 13.25 -21.88
CA PHE A 287 -25.54 12.38 -20.78
C PHE A 287 -26.93 11.77 -20.98
N GLU A 288 -27.42 11.70 -22.19
CA GLU A 288 -28.64 11.01 -22.52
C GLU A 288 -28.35 9.53 -22.84
N VAL A 289 -28.96 8.62 -22.08
CA VAL A 289 -28.87 7.17 -22.25
C VAL A 289 -30.28 6.63 -22.46
N PRO A 290 -30.51 5.78 -23.51
CA PRO A 290 -31.82 5.17 -23.74
C PRO A 290 -32.30 4.35 -22.53
N GLN A 291 -33.60 4.41 -22.24
CA GLN A 291 -34.17 3.66 -21.10
C GLN A 291 -33.93 2.15 -21.19
N GLU A 292 -33.96 1.60 -22.39
CA GLU A 292 -33.71 0.18 -22.64
C GLU A 292 -32.30 -0.26 -22.20
N VAL A 293 -31.31 0.63 -22.23
CA VAL A 293 -29.96 0.37 -21.71
C VAL A 293 -29.98 0.28 -20.18
N TYR A 294 -30.66 1.21 -19.50
CA TYR A 294 -30.82 1.14 -18.03
C TYR A 294 -31.60 -0.12 -17.61
N ASP A 295 -32.64 -0.48 -18.35
CA ASP A 295 -33.43 -1.68 -18.05
C ASP A 295 -32.58 -2.94 -18.21
N HIS A 296 -31.74 -2.99 -19.25
CA HIS A 296 -30.80 -4.10 -19.47
C HIS A 296 -29.76 -4.22 -18.35
N TYR A 297 -29.12 -3.10 -17.94
CA TYR A 297 -28.17 -3.13 -16.83
C TYR A 297 -28.83 -3.48 -15.50
N LYS A 298 -30.08 -3.09 -15.28
CA LYS A 298 -30.85 -3.47 -14.10
C LYS A 298 -31.10 -4.99 -14.03
N GLU A 299 -31.41 -5.63 -15.17
CA GLU A 299 -31.55 -7.08 -15.27
C GLU A 299 -30.21 -7.78 -15.00
N ILE A 300 -29.11 -7.24 -15.54
CA ILE A 300 -27.75 -7.73 -15.28
C ILE A 300 -27.42 -7.64 -13.78
N ALA A 301 -27.63 -6.48 -13.17
CA ALA A 301 -27.33 -6.27 -11.76
C ALA A 301 -28.12 -7.21 -10.84
N ALA A 302 -29.39 -7.49 -11.17
CA ALA A 302 -30.20 -8.47 -10.44
C ALA A 302 -29.61 -9.90 -10.51
N ARG A 303 -29.15 -10.31 -11.69
CA ARG A 303 -28.49 -11.62 -11.87
C ARG A 303 -27.12 -11.68 -11.16
N MET A 304 -26.39 -10.57 -11.15
CA MET A 304 -25.10 -10.49 -10.47
C MET A 304 -25.18 -10.66 -8.94
N ALA A 305 -26.36 -10.49 -8.33
CA ALA A 305 -26.56 -10.73 -6.90
C ALA A 305 -26.72 -12.22 -6.54
N GLU A 306 -27.10 -13.09 -7.48
CA GLU A 306 -27.36 -14.50 -7.22
C GLU A 306 -26.16 -15.26 -6.61
N PRO A 307 -24.91 -15.08 -7.07
CA PRO A 307 -23.75 -15.75 -6.49
C PRO A 307 -23.54 -15.46 -5.00
N GLU A 308 -23.82 -14.26 -4.54
CA GLU A 308 -23.72 -13.92 -3.11
C GLU A 308 -24.83 -14.59 -2.30
N GLU A 309 -26.07 -14.64 -2.82
CA GLU A 309 -27.16 -15.35 -2.13
C GLU A 309 -26.87 -16.85 -1.97
N GLU A 310 -26.24 -17.47 -2.97
CA GLU A 310 -25.78 -18.86 -2.91
C GLU A 310 -24.64 -19.02 -1.91
N TRP A 311 -23.67 -18.12 -1.94
CA TRP A 311 -22.53 -18.11 -1.01
C TRP A 311 -22.99 -17.92 0.43
N ASN A 312 -23.94 -17.04 0.71
CA ASN A 312 -24.48 -16.81 2.05
C ASN A 312 -25.09 -18.09 2.63
N LYS A 313 -25.78 -18.91 1.82
CA LYS A 313 -26.31 -20.20 2.24
C LYS A 313 -25.17 -21.19 2.54
N LEU A 314 -24.22 -21.30 1.62
CA LEU A 314 -23.03 -22.16 1.76
C LEU A 314 -22.24 -21.79 3.03
N PHE A 315 -22.03 -20.50 3.27
CA PHE A 315 -21.27 -20.01 4.42
C PHE A 315 -21.99 -20.26 5.74
N ALA A 316 -23.31 -20.11 5.78
CA ALA A 316 -24.10 -20.44 6.95
C ALA A 316 -24.00 -21.94 7.31
N GLU A 317 -24.14 -22.84 6.32
CA GLU A 317 -23.96 -24.28 6.51
C GLU A 317 -22.53 -24.64 6.94
N TYR A 318 -21.53 -23.96 6.36
CA TYR A 318 -20.13 -24.11 6.74
C TYR A 318 -19.89 -23.75 8.20
N CYS A 319 -20.43 -22.62 8.67
CA CYS A 319 -20.29 -22.15 10.05
C CYS A 319 -20.94 -23.10 11.05
N GLU A 320 -22.09 -23.70 10.71
CA GLU A 320 -22.73 -24.72 11.55
C GLU A 320 -21.89 -26.00 11.66
N LYS A 321 -21.32 -26.41 10.52
CA LYS A 321 -20.57 -27.67 10.43
C LYS A 321 -19.16 -27.58 11.03
N PHE A 322 -18.52 -26.42 10.94
CA PHE A 322 -17.16 -26.17 11.35
C PHE A 322 -17.08 -24.93 12.27
N PRO A 323 -17.60 -24.99 13.51
CA PRO A 323 -17.66 -23.84 14.40
C PRO A 323 -16.26 -23.27 14.75
N GLU A 324 -15.23 -24.12 14.79
CA GLU A 324 -13.84 -23.70 14.99
C GLU A 324 -13.31 -22.84 13.83
N MET A 325 -13.79 -23.10 12.61
CA MET A 325 -13.42 -22.31 11.45
C MET A 325 -14.15 -20.97 11.43
N LYS A 326 -15.38 -20.92 11.98
CA LYS A 326 -16.09 -19.65 12.18
C LYS A 326 -15.36 -18.77 13.18
N GLU A 327 -14.89 -19.32 14.31
CA GLU A 327 -14.07 -18.58 15.28
C GLU A 327 -12.76 -18.07 14.63
N LEU A 328 -12.14 -18.89 13.79
CA LEU A 328 -10.94 -18.48 13.06
C LEU A 328 -11.24 -17.37 12.04
N TRP A 329 -12.36 -17.49 11.30
CA TRP A 329 -12.83 -16.46 10.36
C TRP A 329 -13.03 -15.12 11.07
N ASP A 330 -13.66 -15.13 12.23
CA ASP A 330 -13.85 -13.92 13.01
C ASP A 330 -12.53 -13.28 13.45
N LYS A 331 -11.50 -14.08 13.77
CA LYS A 331 -10.17 -13.55 14.07
C LYS A 331 -9.51 -12.91 12.85
N TYR A 332 -9.76 -13.45 11.66
CA TYR A 332 -9.20 -12.91 10.42
C TYR A 332 -9.87 -11.60 10.02
N TYR A 333 -11.19 -11.52 10.07
CA TYR A 333 -11.96 -10.38 9.54
C TYR A 333 -12.35 -9.35 10.61
N ASN A 334 -12.58 -9.77 11.85
CA ASN A 334 -12.99 -8.88 12.94
C ASN A 334 -11.84 -8.51 13.88
N GLY A 335 -10.69 -9.18 13.73
CA GLY A 335 -9.47 -8.93 14.52
C GLY A 335 -9.34 -9.79 15.76
N CYS A 336 -8.14 -9.81 16.33
CA CYS A 336 -7.78 -10.53 17.54
C CYS A 336 -7.71 -9.59 18.73
N ASP A 337 -8.13 -10.05 19.90
CA ASP A 337 -7.82 -9.35 21.15
C ASP A 337 -6.35 -9.60 21.52
N MET A 338 -5.57 -8.54 21.50
CA MET A 338 -4.14 -8.57 21.80
C MET A 338 -3.80 -8.12 23.22
N SER A 339 -4.81 -7.76 24.02
CA SER A 339 -4.62 -7.12 25.33
C SER A 339 -3.82 -7.96 26.31
N ASP A 340 -4.06 -9.28 26.35
CA ASP A 340 -3.32 -10.19 27.22
C ASP A 340 -1.84 -10.25 26.83
N LEU A 341 -1.53 -10.28 25.55
CA LEU A 341 -0.14 -10.25 25.08
C LEU A 341 0.53 -8.91 25.43
N PHE A 342 -0.07 -7.79 25.06
CA PHE A 342 0.51 -6.45 25.24
C PHE A 342 0.67 -6.03 26.71
N ASN A 343 -0.05 -6.67 27.63
CA ASN A 343 0.11 -6.46 29.08
C ASN A 343 0.95 -7.53 29.78
N SER A 344 1.43 -8.54 29.04
CA SER A 344 2.26 -9.60 29.63
C SER A 344 3.65 -9.11 30.02
N GLU A 345 4.21 -9.68 31.09
CA GLU A 345 5.59 -9.39 31.51
C GLU A 345 6.61 -9.81 30.42
N GLU A 346 6.34 -10.88 29.69
CA GLU A 346 7.21 -11.39 28.64
C GLU A 346 7.32 -10.42 27.45
N TYR A 347 6.19 -9.82 27.03
CA TYR A 347 6.15 -8.83 25.95
C TYR A 347 6.97 -7.57 26.28
N LEU A 348 6.84 -7.09 27.52
CA LEU A 348 7.53 -5.90 28.01
C LEU A 348 8.87 -6.20 28.71
N ALA A 349 9.34 -7.45 28.68
CA ALA A 349 10.59 -7.85 29.32
C ALA A 349 11.79 -7.08 28.79
N LYS A 350 12.62 -6.57 29.69
CA LYS A 350 13.89 -5.91 29.35
C LYS A 350 15.01 -6.96 29.36
N PRO A 351 15.70 -7.20 28.24
CA PRO A 351 16.84 -8.12 28.22
C PRO A 351 17.99 -7.59 29.09
N GLU A 352 18.70 -8.50 29.75
CA GLU A 352 19.84 -8.16 30.59
C GLU A 352 21.04 -7.61 29.78
N LYS A 353 21.15 -8.01 28.52
CA LYS A 353 22.24 -7.62 27.61
C LYS A 353 21.73 -6.63 26.57
N ALA A 354 22.65 -5.81 26.08
CA ALA A 354 22.41 -4.96 24.92
C ALA A 354 21.93 -5.80 23.71
N GLU A 355 20.87 -5.33 23.05
CA GLU A 355 20.25 -6.03 21.92
C GLU A 355 19.93 -5.02 20.80
N ALA A 356 20.10 -5.42 19.54
CA ALA A 356 19.69 -4.63 18.41
C ALA A 356 18.16 -4.56 18.33
N THR A 357 17.57 -3.39 18.03
CA THR A 357 16.11 -3.26 17.97
C THR A 357 15.48 -4.11 16.87
N ARG A 358 16.21 -4.43 15.78
CA ARG A 358 15.75 -5.45 14.80
C ARG A 358 15.61 -6.84 15.41
N SER A 359 16.48 -7.22 16.37
CA SER A 359 16.39 -8.53 17.04
C SER A 359 15.23 -8.55 18.04
N SER A 360 15.06 -7.47 18.79
CA SER A 360 13.88 -7.25 19.64
C SER A 360 12.59 -7.35 18.81
N SER A 361 12.55 -6.68 17.65
CA SER A 361 11.41 -6.75 16.71
C SER A 361 11.12 -8.17 16.26
N GLY A 362 12.15 -8.97 15.90
CA GLY A 362 11.96 -10.35 15.50
C GLY A 362 11.40 -11.24 16.62
N THR A 363 11.79 -11.00 17.87
CA THR A 363 11.23 -11.68 19.03
C THR A 363 9.76 -11.32 19.22
N ILE A 364 9.43 -10.03 19.16
CA ILE A 364 8.07 -9.50 19.32
C ILE A 364 7.15 -9.97 18.19
N LEU A 365 7.61 -9.94 16.94
CA LEU A 365 6.90 -10.46 15.78
C LEU A 365 6.47 -11.91 15.99
N ASN A 366 7.37 -12.73 16.55
CA ASN A 366 7.08 -14.14 16.85
C ASN A 366 6.12 -14.33 18.04
N MET A 367 6.01 -13.37 18.95
CA MET A 367 4.99 -13.37 19.98
C MET A 367 3.60 -13.00 19.40
N ILE A 368 3.57 -11.95 18.57
CA ILE A 368 2.34 -11.47 17.92
C ILE A 368 1.72 -12.57 17.04
N LYS A 369 2.53 -13.26 16.20
CA LYS A 369 2.04 -14.32 15.31
C LYS A 369 1.35 -15.48 16.04
N ASN A 370 1.69 -15.72 17.30
CA ASN A 370 1.07 -16.80 18.09
C ASN A 370 -0.36 -16.44 18.53
N VAL A 371 -0.72 -15.17 18.53
CA VAL A 371 -2.05 -14.66 18.91
C VAL A 371 -2.84 -14.22 17.69
N MET A 372 -2.14 -13.69 16.67
CA MET A 372 -2.74 -13.14 15.45
C MET A 372 -2.46 -14.06 14.26
N PRO A 373 -3.36 -15.03 13.96
CA PRO A 373 -3.14 -16.04 12.93
C PRO A 373 -3.15 -15.48 11.50
N ASN A 374 -3.74 -14.31 11.28
CA ASN A 374 -3.78 -13.62 9.99
C ASN A 374 -2.59 -12.66 9.74
N LEU A 375 -1.56 -12.68 10.62
CA LEU A 375 -0.32 -11.95 10.40
C LEU A 375 0.49 -12.64 9.29
N ILE A 376 0.76 -11.92 8.23
CA ILE A 376 1.46 -12.43 7.05
C ILE A 376 2.48 -11.41 6.55
N GLY A 377 3.63 -11.82 6.07
CA GLY A 377 4.59 -10.86 5.55
C GLY A 377 5.99 -11.43 5.37
N GLY A 378 6.92 -10.56 5.02
CA GLY A 378 8.29 -10.94 4.78
C GLY A 378 9.17 -9.82 4.26
N SER A 379 10.34 -10.18 3.76
CA SER A 379 11.38 -9.23 3.33
C SER A 379 11.69 -9.36 1.85
N ALA A 380 12.22 -8.27 1.27
CA ALA A 380 12.86 -8.30 -0.04
C ALA A 380 14.25 -8.94 0.06
N ASP A 381 14.29 -10.27 0.10
CA ASP A 381 15.50 -11.13 0.18
C ASP A 381 16.40 -10.91 1.44
N LEU A 382 15.89 -10.22 2.46
CA LEU A 382 16.66 -9.81 3.63
C LEU A 382 16.15 -10.35 4.97
N ALA A 383 15.25 -11.36 4.96
CA ALA A 383 14.61 -11.87 6.18
C ALA A 383 15.60 -12.27 7.30
N PRO A 384 16.74 -12.93 7.05
CA PRO A 384 17.71 -13.25 8.09
C PRO A 384 18.34 -12.01 8.74
N SER A 385 18.58 -10.95 7.95
CA SER A 385 19.15 -9.69 8.42
C SER A 385 18.12 -8.80 9.10
N ASN A 386 16.90 -8.70 8.56
CA ASN A 386 15.80 -7.95 9.13
C ASN A 386 15.17 -8.61 10.37
N LYS A 387 15.45 -9.90 10.58
CA LYS A 387 14.86 -10.71 11.67
C LYS A 387 13.34 -10.86 11.55
N THR A 388 12.85 -10.99 10.33
CA THR A 388 11.41 -11.02 10.01
C THR A 388 10.86 -12.41 9.74
N ASN A 389 11.64 -13.47 9.96
CA ASN A 389 11.18 -14.84 9.82
C ASN A 389 10.26 -15.22 10.99
N MET A 390 9.04 -15.62 10.69
CA MET A 390 8.08 -16.18 11.64
C MET A 390 8.33 -17.70 11.76
N LYS A 391 8.80 -18.13 12.94
CA LYS A 391 9.13 -19.53 13.20
C LYS A 391 7.90 -20.42 13.12
N ASP A 392 8.05 -21.60 12.51
CA ASP A 392 6.99 -22.61 12.39
C ASP A 392 5.71 -22.14 11.66
N ALA A 393 5.80 -21.01 10.94
CA ALA A 393 4.67 -20.43 10.20
C ALA A 393 4.59 -20.89 8.73
N GLY A 394 5.62 -21.62 8.26
CA GLY A 394 5.72 -22.07 6.88
C GLY A 394 6.01 -20.96 5.88
N ASP A 395 6.56 -21.32 4.73
CA ASP A 395 6.82 -20.42 3.63
C ASP A 395 5.63 -20.45 2.66
N PHE A 396 5.16 -19.27 2.25
CA PHE A 396 4.14 -19.15 1.22
C PHE A 396 4.74 -19.49 -0.14
N SER A 397 4.23 -20.53 -0.77
CA SER A 397 4.70 -21.02 -2.07
C SER A 397 3.56 -21.68 -2.84
N LYS A 398 3.81 -22.03 -4.12
CA LYS A 398 2.86 -22.80 -4.95
C LYS A 398 2.44 -24.12 -4.28
N GLU A 399 3.33 -24.73 -3.51
CA GLU A 399 3.08 -25.99 -2.80
C GLU A 399 2.44 -25.78 -1.42
N ASN A 400 2.47 -24.57 -0.88
CA ASN A 400 1.99 -24.25 0.47
C ASN A 400 1.46 -22.82 0.59
N TYR A 401 0.26 -22.55 0.10
CA TYR A 401 -0.36 -21.23 0.26
C TYR A 401 -0.79 -20.92 1.72
N ALA A 402 -0.83 -21.93 2.61
CA ALA A 402 -1.12 -21.70 4.04
C ALA A 402 0.06 -21.06 4.79
N GLY A 403 1.29 -21.08 4.23
CA GLY A 403 2.44 -20.42 4.82
C GLY A 403 2.25 -18.92 4.94
N THR A 404 2.81 -18.30 5.98
CA THR A 404 2.69 -16.85 6.23
C THR A 404 4.01 -16.09 6.08
N ASN A 405 5.14 -16.79 5.89
CA ASN A 405 6.39 -16.14 5.49
C ASN A 405 6.39 -15.88 3.98
N LEU A 406 6.37 -14.62 3.58
CA LEU A 406 6.42 -14.21 2.18
C LEU A 406 7.87 -13.95 1.74
N HIS A 407 8.23 -14.47 0.57
CA HIS A 407 9.55 -14.28 -0.04
C HIS A 407 9.42 -13.45 -1.31
N PHE A 408 9.68 -12.15 -1.20
CA PHE A 408 9.53 -11.23 -2.34
C PHE A 408 10.72 -11.27 -3.30
N GLY A 409 11.89 -11.80 -2.86
CA GLY A 409 13.14 -11.63 -3.58
C GLY A 409 13.58 -10.17 -3.59
N VAL A 410 14.55 -9.79 -4.41
CA VAL A 410 15.05 -8.41 -4.54
C VAL A 410 14.05 -7.60 -5.38
N ARG A 411 12.90 -7.23 -4.77
CA ARG A 411 11.76 -6.58 -5.43
C ARG A 411 11.03 -5.65 -4.45
N GLU A 412 11.71 -4.63 -3.96
CA GLU A 412 11.16 -3.73 -2.93
C GLU A 412 9.91 -2.98 -3.40
N GLN A 413 9.86 -2.59 -4.68
CA GLN A 413 8.71 -1.89 -5.25
C GLN A 413 7.47 -2.81 -5.25
N ALA A 414 7.61 -3.99 -5.85
CA ALA A 414 6.52 -4.96 -5.88
C ALA A 414 6.12 -5.40 -4.46
N MET A 415 7.08 -5.64 -3.57
CA MET A 415 6.83 -6.01 -2.17
C MET A 415 5.88 -5.03 -1.48
N ALA A 416 6.15 -3.74 -1.57
CA ALA A 416 5.32 -2.73 -0.92
C ALA A 416 3.91 -2.62 -1.55
N ALA A 417 3.80 -2.71 -2.87
CA ALA A 417 2.51 -2.68 -3.55
C ALA A 417 1.71 -3.99 -3.36
N ILE A 418 2.37 -5.15 -3.32
CA ILE A 418 1.75 -6.43 -2.95
C ILE A 418 1.23 -6.35 -1.51
N GLY A 419 2.00 -5.76 -0.59
CA GLY A 419 1.56 -5.49 0.77
C GLY A 419 0.28 -4.65 0.82
N ASN A 420 0.17 -3.62 -0.03
CA ASN A 420 -1.07 -2.87 -0.20
C ASN A 420 -2.22 -3.76 -0.70
N GLY A 421 -1.95 -4.62 -1.68
CA GLY A 421 -2.96 -5.54 -2.22
C GLY A 421 -3.47 -6.55 -1.19
N LEU A 422 -2.57 -7.10 -0.36
CA LEU A 422 -2.93 -7.98 0.77
C LEU A 422 -3.83 -7.26 1.78
N ALA A 423 -3.51 -5.99 2.11
CA ALA A 423 -4.31 -5.19 3.04
C ALA A 423 -5.67 -4.80 2.45
N LEU A 424 -5.73 -4.44 1.16
CA LEU A 424 -6.96 -4.08 0.43
C LEU A 424 -7.93 -5.24 0.30
N HIS A 425 -7.42 -6.46 0.15
CA HIS A 425 -8.26 -7.67 0.06
C HIS A 425 -9.11 -7.87 1.32
N GLY A 426 -8.58 -7.55 2.49
CA GLY A 426 -9.19 -7.83 3.78
C GLY A 426 -8.83 -9.23 4.32
N GLY A 427 -9.14 -9.46 5.60
CA GLY A 427 -8.87 -10.70 6.30
C GLY A 427 -7.41 -10.89 6.75
N LEU A 428 -6.45 -10.13 6.23
CA LEU A 428 -5.02 -10.29 6.51
C LEU A 428 -4.43 -9.04 7.18
N ARG A 429 -3.39 -9.26 8.00
CA ARG A 429 -2.57 -8.21 8.59
C ARG A 429 -1.15 -8.28 8.00
N PRO A 430 -0.86 -7.57 6.92
CA PRO A 430 0.42 -7.69 6.25
C PRO A 430 1.51 -6.82 6.88
N PHE A 431 2.76 -7.30 6.81
CA PHE A 431 3.96 -6.50 6.99
C PHE A 431 4.96 -6.74 5.84
N VAL A 432 5.79 -5.73 5.56
CA VAL A 432 6.84 -5.78 4.55
C VAL A 432 8.13 -5.22 5.12
N ALA A 433 9.29 -5.75 4.70
CA ALA A 433 10.56 -5.40 5.32
C ALA A 433 11.72 -5.32 4.32
N THR A 434 12.59 -4.34 4.54
CA THR A 434 13.86 -4.17 3.83
C THR A 434 14.84 -3.36 4.70
N PHE A 435 16.07 -3.14 4.22
CA PHE A 435 16.95 -2.14 4.83
C PHE A 435 16.41 -0.73 4.63
N PHE A 436 16.63 0.13 5.60
CA PHE A 436 16.00 1.46 5.58
C PHE A 436 16.44 2.32 4.39
N VAL A 437 17.67 2.23 3.94
CA VAL A 437 18.12 2.93 2.73
C VAL A 437 17.31 2.52 1.50
N PHE A 438 16.90 1.23 1.40
CA PHE A 438 16.09 0.73 0.29
C PHE A 438 14.60 1.08 0.42
N SER A 439 14.20 1.77 1.47
CA SER A 439 12.88 2.39 1.56
C SER A 439 12.63 3.39 0.43
N ASP A 440 13.68 3.91 -0.21
CA ASP A 440 13.56 4.75 -1.39
C ASP A 440 12.86 4.04 -2.56
N TYR A 441 13.06 2.72 -2.70
CA TYR A 441 12.32 1.92 -3.68
C TYR A 441 10.85 1.71 -3.28
N THR A 442 10.53 1.69 -1.98
CA THR A 442 9.15 1.47 -1.49
C THR A 442 8.32 2.74 -1.40
N LYS A 443 8.94 3.90 -1.43
CA LYS A 443 8.32 5.19 -1.10
C LYS A 443 7.09 5.57 -1.94
N PRO A 444 7.07 5.38 -3.28
CA PRO A 444 5.86 5.65 -4.07
C PRO A 444 4.66 4.80 -3.64
N MET A 445 4.89 3.53 -3.28
CA MET A 445 3.87 2.60 -2.82
C MET A 445 3.43 2.94 -1.39
N ALA A 446 4.38 3.31 -0.52
CA ALA A 446 4.09 3.77 0.84
C ALA A 446 3.20 5.03 0.84
N ARG A 447 3.38 5.92 -0.13
CA ARG A 447 2.50 7.06 -0.33
C ARG A 447 1.07 6.65 -0.66
N LEU A 448 0.87 5.61 -1.50
CA LEU A 448 -0.47 5.08 -1.76
C LEU A 448 -1.04 4.33 -0.54
N THR A 449 -0.21 3.63 0.24
CA THR A 449 -0.63 3.01 1.50
C THR A 449 -1.28 4.05 2.42
N SER A 450 -0.61 5.19 2.58
CA SER A 450 -1.10 6.31 3.38
C SER A 450 -2.37 6.93 2.79
N LEU A 451 -2.39 7.21 1.49
CA LEU A 451 -3.54 7.80 0.80
C LEU A 451 -4.80 6.92 0.91
N MET A 452 -4.63 5.59 0.85
CA MET A 452 -5.70 4.59 1.02
C MET A 452 -5.99 4.26 2.49
N LYS A 453 -5.24 4.83 3.44
CA LYS A 453 -5.36 4.58 4.89
C LYS A 453 -5.25 3.10 5.25
N LEU A 454 -4.31 2.39 4.63
CA LEU A 454 -4.12 0.96 4.87
C LEU A 454 -3.23 0.71 6.08
N PRO A 455 -3.56 -0.27 6.92
CA PRO A 455 -2.79 -0.61 8.11
C PRO A 455 -1.58 -1.52 7.79
N LEU A 456 -0.83 -1.23 6.74
CA LEU A 456 0.37 -1.96 6.38
C LEU A 456 1.53 -1.59 7.31
N ILE A 457 2.27 -2.60 7.79
CA ILE A 457 3.41 -2.41 8.68
C ILE A 457 4.70 -2.50 7.85
N TYR A 458 5.52 -1.45 7.94
CA TYR A 458 6.84 -1.40 7.32
C TYR A 458 7.92 -1.67 8.37
N VAL A 459 8.72 -2.71 8.19
CA VAL A 459 9.86 -3.03 9.06
C VAL A 459 11.14 -2.65 8.33
N PHE A 460 11.66 -1.47 8.64
CA PHE A 460 12.91 -0.96 8.08
C PHE A 460 14.05 -1.15 9.06
N THR A 461 15.09 -1.88 8.69
CA THR A 461 16.25 -2.11 9.55
C THR A 461 17.49 -1.41 9.00
N HIS A 462 18.59 -1.40 9.80
CA HIS A 462 19.82 -0.71 9.40
C HIS A 462 19.59 0.80 9.29
N ASP A 463 19.19 1.39 10.40
CA ASP A 463 18.54 2.71 10.53
C ASP A 463 19.46 3.93 10.37
N SER A 464 20.79 3.76 10.41
CA SER A 464 21.73 4.88 10.50
C SER A 464 23.15 4.50 10.06
N ILE A 465 24.14 5.37 10.27
CA ILE A 465 25.57 5.07 10.10
C ILE A 465 26.04 3.88 10.96
N GLY A 466 25.22 3.40 11.90
CA GLY A 466 25.42 2.15 12.61
C GLY A 466 25.40 0.88 11.75
N VAL A 467 25.07 1.00 10.47
CA VAL A 467 25.30 -0.03 9.45
C VAL A 467 26.77 -0.41 9.36
N GLY A 468 27.66 0.57 9.39
CA GLY A 468 29.08 0.33 9.50
C GLY A 468 29.79 0.11 8.18
N GLU A 469 30.43 -1.05 8.02
CA GLU A 469 31.39 -1.36 6.97
C GLU A 469 30.80 -1.30 5.55
N ASP A 470 29.48 -1.52 5.39
CA ASP A 470 28.78 -1.46 4.09
C ASP A 470 28.78 -0.02 3.50
N GLY A 471 28.91 0.98 4.38
CA GLY A 471 29.17 2.37 4.01
C GLY A 471 27.98 3.13 3.43
N PRO A 472 28.25 4.26 2.76
CA PRO A 472 27.23 5.26 2.42
C PRO A 472 26.14 4.78 1.47
N THR A 473 26.35 3.70 0.73
CA THR A 473 25.31 3.09 -0.15
C THR A 473 24.23 2.37 0.67
N HIS A 474 24.49 2.05 1.94
CA HIS A 474 23.59 1.34 2.83
C HIS A 474 23.23 2.12 4.10
N GLU A 475 23.85 3.27 4.31
CA GLU A 475 23.63 4.15 5.46
C GLU A 475 22.58 5.22 5.12
N PRO A 476 21.35 5.12 5.68
CA PRO A 476 20.31 6.12 5.43
C PRO A 476 20.66 7.44 6.12
N ILE A 477 20.29 8.55 5.48
CA ILE A 477 20.45 9.91 5.99
C ILE A 477 19.11 10.66 5.91
N GLU A 478 18.59 10.84 4.69
CA GLU A 478 17.38 11.63 4.40
C GLU A 478 16.08 10.81 4.48
N GLN A 479 16.16 9.49 4.49
CA GLN A 479 14.98 8.61 4.42
C GLN A 479 14.01 8.86 5.58
N LEU A 480 14.53 9.05 6.81
CA LEU A 480 13.68 9.28 7.98
C LEU A 480 12.88 10.59 7.87
N ALA A 481 13.53 11.66 7.44
CA ALA A 481 12.87 12.95 7.19
C ALA A 481 11.82 12.82 6.09
N ALA A 482 12.10 12.06 5.03
CA ALA A 482 11.18 11.82 3.94
C ALA A 482 9.91 11.11 4.39
N PHE A 483 10.02 10.07 5.22
CA PHE A 483 8.84 9.35 5.74
C PHE A 483 8.08 10.17 6.79
N ARG A 484 8.76 10.87 7.70
CA ARG A 484 8.13 11.80 8.65
C ARG A 484 7.40 12.97 7.98
N SER A 485 7.73 13.30 6.73
CA SER A 485 7.04 14.34 5.96
C SER A 485 5.79 13.84 5.20
N MET A 486 5.57 12.53 5.18
CA MET A 486 4.43 11.93 4.46
C MET A 486 3.16 12.07 5.30
N PRO A 487 2.07 12.67 4.77
CA PRO A 487 0.81 12.78 5.50
C PRO A 487 0.26 11.40 5.90
N ASP A 488 -0.33 11.31 7.09
CA ASP A 488 -1.01 10.09 7.60
C ASP A 488 -0.13 8.82 7.56
N PHE A 489 1.17 8.99 7.77
CA PHE A 489 2.16 7.92 7.84
C PHE A 489 2.91 8.01 9.16
N THR A 490 2.75 7.01 10.03
CA THR A 490 3.39 7.01 11.36
C THR A 490 4.74 6.32 11.33
N VAL A 491 5.76 6.95 11.93
CA VAL A 491 7.13 6.42 12.01
C VAL A 491 7.56 6.28 13.46
N PHE A 492 8.06 5.08 13.82
CA PHE A 492 8.73 4.84 15.10
C PHE A 492 10.21 4.51 14.89
N ARG A 493 11.09 5.19 15.61
CA ARG A 493 12.54 4.87 15.72
C ARG A 493 12.90 4.58 17.18
N PRO A 494 12.70 3.33 17.63
CA PRO A 494 12.83 2.94 19.04
C PRO A 494 14.29 2.87 19.51
N CYS A 495 14.54 3.22 20.78
CA CYS A 495 15.86 3.19 21.39
C CYS A 495 16.22 1.88 22.07
N ASP A 496 15.25 1.03 22.36
CA ASP A 496 15.46 -0.25 23.04
C ASP A 496 14.30 -1.23 22.77
N ARG A 497 14.32 -2.40 23.46
CA ARG A 497 13.28 -3.41 23.31
C ARG A 497 11.91 -2.93 23.78
N THR A 498 11.84 -2.16 24.86
CA THR A 498 10.55 -1.66 25.37
C THR A 498 9.87 -0.77 24.35
N GLU A 499 10.58 0.23 23.82
CA GLU A 499 10.03 1.09 22.75
C GLU A 499 9.73 0.30 21.47
N THR A 500 10.53 -0.73 21.14
CA THR A 500 10.26 -1.61 19.99
C THR A 500 8.96 -2.39 20.17
N ALA A 501 8.70 -2.92 21.38
CA ALA A 501 7.46 -3.60 21.69
C ALA A 501 6.25 -2.66 21.54
N LEU A 502 6.36 -1.45 22.08
CA LEU A 502 5.29 -0.45 22.01
C LEU A 502 5.06 0.08 20.58
N ALA A 503 6.12 0.14 19.76
CA ALA A 503 5.97 0.46 18.34
C ALA A 503 5.20 -0.63 17.58
N TRP A 504 5.41 -1.92 17.90
CA TRP A 504 4.61 -3.02 17.37
C TRP A 504 3.17 -2.98 17.89
N GLU A 505 2.96 -2.72 19.21
CA GLU A 505 1.62 -2.54 19.78
C GLU A 505 0.85 -1.46 19.02
N TYR A 506 1.44 -0.28 18.86
CA TYR A 506 0.85 0.81 18.06
C TYR A 506 0.55 0.38 16.62
N ALA A 507 1.52 -0.28 15.96
CA ALA A 507 1.35 -0.75 14.59
C ALA A 507 0.21 -1.75 14.44
N ILE A 508 0.03 -2.68 15.38
CA ILE A 508 -1.05 -3.69 15.36
C ILE A 508 -2.41 -3.05 15.65
N GLU A 509 -2.49 -2.11 16.58
CA GLU A 509 -3.73 -1.41 16.93
C GLU A 509 -4.18 -0.40 15.88
N SER A 510 -3.25 0.11 15.08
CA SER A 510 -3.55 1.03 13.98
C SER A 510 -4.37 0.34 12.89
N LYS A 511 -5.56 0.87 12.57
CA LYS A 511 -6.48 0.29 11.56
C LYS A 511 -6.52 1.08 10.25
N ASN A 512 -6.17 2.36 10.30
CA ASN A 512 -6.42 3.30 9.22
C ASN A 512 -5.18 4.12 8.82
N GLU A 513 -4.00 3.71 9.24
CA GLU A 513 -2.75 4.36 8.84
C GLU A 513 -1.60 3.35 8.84
N PRO A 514 -0.64 3.48 7.91
CA PRO A 514 0.57 2.68 7.92
C PRO A 514 1.50 3.09 9.07
N THR A 515 2.26 2.11 9.55
CA THR A 515 3.28 2.35 10.57
C THR A 515 4.62 1.78 10.13
N ALA A 516 5.68 2.59 10.16
CA ALA A 516 7.04 2.16 9.93
C ALA A 516 7.82 2.04 11.25
N LEU A 517 8.48 0.90 11.43
CA LEU A 517 9.45 0.65 12.50
C LEU A 517 10.85 0.77 11.91
N VAL A 518 11.64 1.75 12.38
CA VAL A 518 13.00 2.05 11.90
C VAL A 518 13.99 1.55 12.94
N LEU A 519 14.69 0.44 12.65
CA LEU A 519 15.34 -0.42 13.62
C LEU A 519 16.85 -0.53 13.40
N THR A 520 17.61 -0.61 14.48
CA THR A 520 19.08 -0.66 14.44
C THR A 520 19.63 -2.02 14.01
N ARG A 521 20.79 -2.00 13.35
CA ARG A 521 21.65 -3.17 13.18
C ARG A 521 22.49 -3.47 14.42
N GLN A 522 23.05 -2.44 15.04
CA GLN A 522 23.89 -2.52 16.21
C GLN A 522 23.09 -2.72 17.50
N ASN A 523 23.73 -3.34 18.50
CA ASN A 523 23.10 -3.55 19.80
C ASN A 523 23.02 -2.24 20.59
N LEU A 524 21.91 -2.05 21.28
CA LEU A 524 21.64 -0.91 22.15
C LEU A 524 21.42 -1.39 23.59
N PRO A 525 21.84 -0.60 24.61
CA PRO A 525 21.51 -0.87 26.01
C PRO A 525 20.02 -0.65 26.26
N GLN A 526 19.50 -1.30 27.28
CA GLN A 526 18.14 -1.04 27.75
C GLN A 526 18.10 0.23 28.61
N MET A 527 17.14 1.09 28.33
CA MET A 527 16.94 2.32 29.10
C MET A 527 16.07 2.05 30.33
N ALA A 528 16.54 2.47 31.51
CA ALA A 528 15.80 2.26 32.75
C ALA A 528 14.43 2.96 32.72
N GLY A 529 14.36 4.13 32.13
CA GLY A 529 13.17 4.96 32.05
C GLY A 529 12.19 4.60 30.93
N SER A 530 12.54 3.66 30.02
CA SER A 530 11.61 3.24 28.95
C SER A 530 10.33 2.63 29.51
N SER A 531 9.19 3.12 29.04
CA SER A 531 7.86 2.80 29.58
C SER A 531 6.76 2.93 28.53
N LYS A 532 5.52 2.57 28.89
CA LYS A 532 4.34 2.73 28.02
C LYS A 532 4.07 4.18 27.57
N GLU A 533 4.73 5.16 28.18
CA GLU A 533 4.65 6.55 27.72
C GLU A 533 5.20 6.73 26.26
N ALA A 534 6.01 5.79 25.76
CA ALA A 534 6.47 5.79 24.37
C ALA A 534 5.32 5.72 23.34
N LEU A 535 4.15 5.16 23.72
CA LEU A 535 2.93 5.20 22.90
C LEU A 535 2.41 6.62 22.66
N LYS A 536 2.90 7.61 23.41
CA LYS A 536 2.56 9.02 23.17
C LYS A 536 3.52 9.73 22.22
N GLY A 537 4.50 9.01 21.67
CA GLY A 537 5.42 9.48 20.62
C GLY A 537 6.67 10.21 21.13
N ALA A 538 6.57 10.92 22.24
CA ALA A 538 7.71 11.46 23.00
C ALA A 538 7.33 11.53 24.49
N TYR A 539 8.32 11.29 25.34
CA TYR A 539 8.12 11.27 26.78
C TYR A 539 9.40 11.58 27.55
N ILE A 540 9.25 11.95 28.81
CA ILE A 540 10.39 12.20 29.70
C ILE A 540 10.99 10.84 30.08
N LEU A 541 12.16 10.53 29.52
CA LEU A 541 12.91 9.32 29.86
C LEU A 541 13.61 9.43 31.19
N GLU A 542 14.29 10.56 31.42
CA GLU A 542 14.92 10.91 32.68
C GLU A 542 14.73 12.38 32.97
N ASP A 543 14.08 12.73 34.08
CA ASP A 543 13.83 14.12 34.45
C ASP A 543 15.01 14.77 35.17
N SER A 544 14.98 16.09 35.25
CA SER A 544 15.82 16.93 36.11
C SER A 544 15.40 16.77 37.57
N ASP A 545 16.33 16.91 38.50
CA ASP A 545 16.03 17.04 39.94
C ASP A 545 15.39 18.40 40.25
N LYS A 546 15.52 19.39 39.35
CA LYS A 546 14.94 20.73 39.48
C LYS A 546 13.50 20.73 38.93
N GLU A 547 12.61 21.50 39.53
CA GLU A 547 11.27 21.74 39.04
C GLU A 547 11.27 22.24 37.58
N THR A 548 12.20 23.13 37.24
CA THR A 548 12.44 23.57 35.86
C THR A 548 13.86 23.16 35.48
N PRO A 549 14.03 22.28 34.47
CA PRO A 549 15.35 21.86 34.03
C PRO A 549 16.15 23.02 33.42
N ASP A 550 17.45 22.98 33.57
CA ASP A 550 18.35 24.00 32.99
C ASP A 550 18.34 23.94 31.44
N GLY A 551 18.08 22.76 30.89
CA GLY A 551 17.96 22.50 29.45
C GLY A 551 17.31 21.14 29.17
N ILE A 552 17.05 20.84 27.90
CA ILE A 552 16.47 19.58 27.47
C ILE A 552 17.33 18.95 26.37
N ILE A 553 17.62 17.66 26.48
CA ILE A 553 18.19 16.85 25.39
C ILE A 553 17.10 15.97 24.84
N ILE A 554 16.88 16.03 23.53
CA ILE A 554 15.87 15.23 22.83
C ILE A 554 16.60 14.26 21.89
N ALA A 555 16.26 12.99 21.92
CA ALA A 555 16.87 12.01 21.04
C ALA A 555 15.88 10.94 20.60
N SER A 556 16.19 10.21 19.52
CA SER A 556 15.48 9.02 19.07
C SER A 556 16.45 7.89 18.80
N GLY A 557 15.97 6.65 18.84
CA GLY A 557 16.77 5.48 18.46
C GLY A 557 18.08 5.34 19.23
N SER A 558 19.15 5.01 18.53
CA SER A 558 20.47 4.74 19.15
C SER A 558 21.07 5.93 19.91
N GLU A 559 20.68 7.15 19.59
CA GLU A 559 21.25 8.36 20.20
C GLU A 559 20.66 8.70 21.57
N VAL A 560 19.59 8.04 21.98
CA VAL A 560 19.01 8.19 23.33
C VAL A 560 20.03 7.81 24.41
N ASN A 561 20.82 6.76 24.20
CA ASN A 561 21.88 6.38 25.13
C ASN A 561 22.96 7.48 25.28
N LEU A 562 23.29 8.18 24.21
CA LEU A 562 24.24 9.34 24.29
C LEU A 562 23.64 10.47 25.12
N ALA A 563 22.34 10.74 24.96
CA ALA A 563 21.66 11.78 25.74
C ALA A 563 21.65 11.48 27.24
N VAL A 564 21.36 10.20 27.61
CA VAL A 564 21.39 9.75 29.01
C VAL A 564 22.80 9.85 29.60
N SER A 565 23.81 9.39 28.85
CA SER A 565 25.22 9.49 29.30
C SER A 565 25.67 10.94 29.46
N ALA A 566 25.29 11.82 28.53
CA ALA A 566 25.62 13.24 28.59
C ALA A 566 24.96 13.96 29.79
N LYS A 567 23.74 13.57 30.15
CA LYS A 567 23.05 14.09 31.35
C LYS A 567 23.85 13.84 32.60
N ALA A 568 24.42 12.63 32.80
CA ALA A 568 25.21 12.28 33.95
C ALA A 568 26.47 13.18 34.06
N GLU A 569 27.16 13.44 32.95
CA GLU A 569 28.34 14.33 32.93
C GLU A 569 27.96 15.81 33.15
N LEU A 570 26.85 16.27 32.55
CA LEU A 570 26.33 17.63 32.73
C LEU A 570 25.98 17.91 34.20
N LYS A 571 25.35 16.94 34.88
CA LYS A 571 25.00 17.03 36.30
C LYS A 571 26.23 17.22 37.16
N ASN A 572 27.34 16.50 36.87
CA ASN A 572 28.62 16.70 37.56
C ASN A 572 29.21 18.11 37.32
N ALA A 573 28.85 18.73 36.20
CA ALA A 573 29.24 20.11 35.88
C ALA A 573 28.25 21.18 36.42
N GLY A 574 27.22 20.76 37.17
CA GLY A 574 26.25 21.68 37.79
C GLY A 574 25.08 22.08 36.83
N ILE A 575 24.97 21.44 35.68
CA ILE A 575 23.88 21.66 34.70
C ILE A 575 22.94 20.45 34.77
N ASP A 576 21.72 20.67 35.21
CA ASP A 576 20.72 19.59 35.36
C ASP A 576 19.68 19.64 34.25
N VAL A 577 19.76 18.69 33.33
CA VAL A 577 18.93 18.62 32.13
C VAL A 577 17.91 17.50 32.21
N ARG A 578 16.80 17.69 31.49
CA ARG A 578 15.81 16.63 31.15
C ARG A 578 16.27 15.90 29.90
N VAL A 579 16.10 14.56 29.86
CA VAL A 579 16.23 13.74 28.65
C VAL A 579 14.84 13.30 28.20
N VAL A 580 14.53 13.59 26.94
CA VAL A 580 13.30 13.19 26.26
C VAL A 580 13.65 12.18 25.19
N SER A 581 13.05 10.98 25.28
CA SER A 581 13.01 10.06 24.15
C SER A 581 11.84 10.42 23.24
N MET A 582 12.09 10.53 21.93
CA MET A 582 11.11 10.87 20.91
C MET A 582 11.09 9.80 19.80
N PRO A 583 10.58 8.61 20.09
CA PRO A 583 10.52 7.54 19.10
C PRO A 583 9.61 7.86 17.91
N SER A 584 8.56 8.69 18.07
CA SER A 584 7.64 9.07 17.00
C SER A 584 7.23 10.53 17.09
N MET A 585 7.69 11.35 16.15
CA MET A 585 7.25 12.74 16.01
C MET A 585 5.76 12.82 15.67
N ASP A 586 5.28 11.93 14.80
CA ASP A 586 3.92 11.92 14.27
C ASP A 586 2.89 11.68 15.38
N VAL A 587 3.18 10.74 16.28
CA VAL A 587 2.31 10.42 17.41
C VAL A 587 2.37 11.52 18.47
N PHE A 588 3.55 12.11 18.70
CA PHE A 588 3.69 13.23 19.65
C PHE A 588 2.88 14.45 19.22
N GLU A 589 2.88 14.77 17.91
CA GLU A 589 2.09 15.90 17.40
C GLU A 589 0.58 15.70 17.55
N LYS A 590 0.09 14.47 17.62
CA LYS A 590 -1.31 14.13 17.88
C LYS A 590 -1.71 14.33 19.37
N GLN A 591 -0.74 14.55 20.29
CA GLN A 591 -1.03 14.73 21.71
C GLN A 591 -1.61 16.10 22.03
N SER A 592 -2.26 16.21 23.21
CA SER A 592 -2.77 17.50 23.69
C SER A 592 -1.66 18.51 23.93
N GLU A 593 -1.98 19.80 23.86
CA GLU A 593 -1.00 20.87 24.13
C GLU A 593 -0.48 20.79 25.58
N GLU A 594 -1.31 20.37 26.54
CA GLU A 594 -0.90 20.19 27.93
C GLU A 594 0.15 19.10 28.06
N TYR A 595 -0.02 17.98 27.34
CA TYR A 595 0.97 16.90 27.34
C TYR A 595 2.27 17.35 26.67
N LYS A 596 2.18 17.99 25.51
CA LYS A 596 3.35 18.50 24.79
C LYS A 596 4.13 19.51 25.65
N GLU A 597 3.42 20.40 26.36
CA GLU A 597 4.02 21.38 27.28
C GLU A 597 4.64 20.70 28.52
N SER A 598 4.06 19.60 29.02
CA SER A 598 4.65 18.86 30.14
C SER A 598 5.98 18.20 29.80
N VAL A 599 6.10 17.70 28.55
CA VAL A 599 7.33 17.05 28.04
C VAL A 599 8.38 18.10 27.61
N LEU A 600 7.95 19.09 26.82
CA LEU A 600 8.80 20.14 26.23
C LEU A 600 8.28 21.54 26.59
N PRO A 601 8.42 21.95 27.86
CA PRO A 601 7.91 23.24 28.32
C PRO A 601 8.54 24.42 27.56
N LYS A 602 7.70 25.34 27.06
CA LYS A 602 8.10 26.51 26.26
C LYS A 602 9.04 27.45 27.00
N SER A 603 9.00 27.42 28.33
CA SER A 603 9.91 28.18 29.20
C SER A 603 11.35 27.70 29.10
N VAL A 604 11.61 26.43 28.77
CA VAL A 604 12.94 25.87 28.64
C VAL A 604 13.38 25.90 27.18
N ARG A 605 14.16 26.93 26.82
CA ARG A 605 14.58 27.19 25.43
C ARG A 605 15.94 26.59 25.06
N LYS A 606 16.75 26.23 26.05
CA LYS A 606 18.06 25.58 25.86
C LYS A 606 17.85 24.10 25.55
N ARG A 607 17.70 23.80 24.26
CA ARG A 607 17.37 22.44 23.79
C ARG A 607 18.42 21.95 22.79
N VAL A 608 18.79 20.69 22.91
CA VAL A 608 19.66 19.99 21.96
C VAL A 608 18.96 18.75 21.46
N ALA A 609 18.85 18.57 20.15
CA ALA A 609 18.41 17.30 19.55
C ALA A 609 19.63 16.51 19.07
N VAL A 610 19.56 15.18 19.19
CA VAL A 610 20.63 14.26 18.76
C VAL A 610 20.02 13.13 17.94
N GLU A 611 20.37 13.02 16.66
CA GLU A 611 19.92 11.96 15.76
C GLU A 611 20.91 11.74 14.63
N ALA A 612 21.39 10.49 14.44
CA ALA A 612 22.39 10.12 13.44
C ALA A 612 21.81 10.01 12.02
N LEU A 613 20.97 10.99 11.64
CA LEU A 613 20.30 11.16 10.34
C LEU A 613 20.23 12.66 10.02
N SER A 614 19.40 13.06 9.04
CA SER A 614 19.19 14.45 8.66
C SER A 614 18.57 15.27 9.80
N ASP A 615 18.95 16.56 9.92
CA ASP A 615 18.38 17.50 10.90
C ASP A 615 16.97 17.99 10.55
N PHE A 616 16.44 17.57 9.39
CA PHE A 616 15.17 18.06 8.87
C PHE A 616 14.01 17.68 9.80
N GLY A 617 13.32 18.70 10.32
CA GLY A 617 12.22 18.55 11.28
C GLY A 617 12.58 18.89 12.73
N TRP A 618 13.83 18.75 13.16
CA TRP A 618 14.23 18.94 14.55
C TRP A 618 14.09 20.39 15.06
N TYR A 619 14.21 21.38 14.18
CA TYR A 619 14.08 22.80 14.58
C TYR A 619 12.67 23.16 15.09
N ARG A 620 11.65 22.37 14.79
CA ARG A 620 10.31 22.47 15.40
C ARG A 620 10.38 22.32 16.92
N TYR A 621 11.25 21.44 17.42
CA TYR A 621 11.35 21.06 18.84
C TYR A 621 12.42 21.84 19.58
N VAL A 622 13.56 22.09 18.95
CA VAL A 622 14.65 22.82 19.59
C VAL A 622 14.51 24.35 19.49
N GLY A 623 13.76 24.84 18.51
CA GLY A 623 13.60 26.27 18.27
C GLY A 623 14.85 26.93 17.69
N LEU A 624 14.82 28.25 17.56
CA LEU A 624 15.93 29.03 17.01
C LEU A 624 17.14 29.16 17.96
N ASP A 625 16.92 29.00 19.27
CA ASP A 625 17.98 29.10 20.29
C ASP A 625 18.64 27.75 20.55
N GLY A 626 18.04 26.66 20.10
CA GLY A 626 18.54 25.31 20.28
C GLY A 626 19.57 24.89 19.23
N LYS A 627 20.11 23.69 19.43
CA LYS A 627 21.11 23.09 18.53
C LYS A 627 20.72 21.67 18.17
N VAL A 628 21.25 21.21 17.01
CA VAL A 628 21.02 19.82 16.51
C VAL A 628 22.38 19.19 16.22
N ILE A 629 22.61 18.00 16.77
CA ILE A 629 23.71 17.10 16.43
C ILE A 629 23.12 16.04 15.47
N CYS A 630 23.49 16.12 14.19
CA CYS A 630 22.96 15.30 13.13
C CYS A 630 24.00 15.12 12.02
N MET A 631 23.69 14.26 11.05
CA MET A 631 24.51 14.10 9.84
C MET A 631 24.42 15.37 8.96
N LYS A 632 25.58 15.78 8.43
CA LYS A 632 25.70 16.94 7.51
C LYS A 632 26.02 16.51 6.08
N GLY A 633 26.14 15.23 5.82
CA GLY A 633 26.46 14.62 4.55
C GLY A 633 26.27 13.13 4.62
N PHE A 634 26.68 12.42 3.60
CA PHE A 634 26.66 10.96 3.60
C PHE A 634 27.62 10.37 4.61
N GLY A 635 27.38 9.10 5.00
CA GLY A 635 28.24 8.35 5.88
C GLY A 635 29.53 7.88 5.21
N ALA A 636 30.21 6.91 5.81
CA ALA A 636 31.46 6.35 5.31
C ALA A 636 31.59 4.86 5.65
N SER A 637 32.43 4.12 4.92
CA SER A 637 32.72 2.74 5.26
C SER A 637 33.72 2.64 6.40
N GLY A 638 33.34 1.93 7.47
CA GLY A 638 34.21 1.70 8.64
C GLY A 638 33.46 1.03 9.78
N PRO A 639 34.14 0.60 10.85
CA PRO A 639 33.46 0.09 12.02
C PRO A 639 32.50 1.13 12.62
N ALA A 640 31.27 0.70 12.96
CA ALA A 640 30.21 1.59 13.41
C ALA A 640 30.62 2.57 14.54
N ASN A 641 31.35 2.09 15.56
CA ASN A 641 31.84 2.92 16.66
C ASN A 641 32.75 4.05 16.18
N GLN A 642 33.63 3.78 15.19
CA GLN A 642 34.53 4.80 14.63
C GLN A 642 33.73 5.83 13.79
N LEU A 643 32.67 5.40 13.12
CA LEU A 643 31.81 6.29 12.37
C LEU A 643 31.04 7.23 13.29
N PHE A 644 30.44 6.72 14.37
CA PHE A 644 29.79 7.56 15.36
C PHE A 644 30.75 8.59 15.95
N GLU A 645 31.97 8.19 16.28
CA GLU A 645 33.02 9.11 16.78
C GLU A 645 33.41 10.14 15.70
N HIS A 646 33.69 9.69 14.47
CA HIS A 646 34.10 10.54 13.35
C HIS A 646 33.07 11.63 13.03
N PHE A 647 31.78 11.27 13.03
CA PHE A 647 30.69 12.21 12.75
C PHE A 647 30.21 12.98 13.98
N GLY A 648 30.87 12.83 15.13
CA GLY A 648 30.64 13.62 16.31
C GLY A 648 29.48 13.16 17.20
N PHE A 649 29.01 11.95 17.03
CA PHE A 649 28.02 11.33 17.93
C PHE A 649 28.72 10.75 19.17
N THR A 650 29.24 11.63 20.00
CA THR A 650 29.96 11.30 21.25
C THR A 650 29.33 12.01 22.42
N VAL A 651 29.48 11.43 23.62
CA VAL A 651 29.01 12.04 24.88
C VAL A 651 29.64 13.42 25.06
N GLU A 652 30.95 13.54 24.80
CA GLU A 652 31.70 14.80 24.91
C GLU A 652 31.08 15.89 24.02
N ASN A 653 30.76 15.60 22.75
CA ASN A 653 30.19 16.58 21.85
C ASN A 653 28.78 16.99 22.29
N VAL A 654 27.94 16.05 22.78
CA VAL A 654 26.63 16.39 23.34
C VAL A 654 26.77 17.32 24.54
N VAL A 655 27.67 17.01 25.49
CA VAL A 655 27.98 17.83 26.67
C VAL A 655 28.44 19.23 26.27
N ASN A 656 29.40 19.33 25.34
CA ASN A 656 29.93 20.61 24.88
C ASN A 656 28.86 21.43 24.13
N THR A 657 28.02 20.78 23.34
CA THR A 657 26.91 21.43 22.63
C THR A 657 25.90 22.01 23.63
N VAL A 658 25.50 21.23 24.63
CA VAL A 658 24.60 21.71 25.70
C VAL A 658 25.24 22.89 26.45
N LYS A 659 26.50 22.76 26.93
CA LYS A 659 27.23 23.84 27.64
C LYS A 659 27.27 25.12 26.81
N SER A 660 27.35 25.04 25.49
CA SER A 660 27.43 26.22 24.63
C SER A 660 26.13 27.04 24.54
N LEU A 661 25.04 26.56 25.16
CA LEU A 661 23.78 27.28 25.30
C LEU A 661 23.71 28.11 26.60
N PHE A 662 24.70 27.96 27.50
CA PHE A 662 24.79 28.65 28.78
C PHE A 662 25.88 29.72 28.77
#